data_eee93441f5d161f8f134771498a65cd3
#
_entry.id   eee93441f5d161f8f134771498a65cd3
#
_cell.length_a   1.000
_cell.length_b   1.000
_cell.length_c   1.000
_cell.angle_alpha   90.00
_cell.angle_beta   90.00
_cell.angle_gamma   90.00
#
_symmetry.space_group_name_H-M   'P 1'
#
loop_
_entity.id
_entity.type
_entity.pdbx_description
1 polymer ?
#
loop_
_entity_poly.entity_id
_entity_poly.type
_entity_poly.pdbx_seq_one_letter_code
_entity_poly.pdbx_strand_id
1 'polypeptide(L)'
;KNMADSKLKKEIERGSYKNCIRIKGAREHNLKGIDVDIPRDKLVVLTGLSGSGKSSLAFDTIYAEGQRRYMESLSSYARQFLGQMEKPDVDSIEGLSPAISIDQKSTNRNPRSTVGTVTEIYDYFRLLYARIGIPHCPKCGREINKQTVDQMVDVIMALPERTKIQVLAPVVRGRKGEHVKLFEQAKKSGFVRVIADGSMYELTDDIKLDKNKKHNIEIVVDRLSVRDGIQKRLTDSIETALKLAEGLMTVDVIDGETLNFSQSFSCPDCGISIDEVEPRSFSFNNPFGACPDCFGLGYTMKFDAELLIPDESLSIDEGAIVGMGWQSSKDEGSFSRAILDALAEEYGFSLKTPFKDYPDDIKDIIINGTKGHSVKVKYKGQRGEGVYDVAFEGLIKNMERRYRETYSDNTKQQYEEFMRIRPCSACHGQRLKPSSLAVTIADKNIYEITNMSIIKLQEFLENMKLSERQLFIGAEILKEIKARIKFLVDVGLDYLALSRATGTLSGGEAQRIRLATQIGSGLVGVAYILDEPSIGLHQRDNDKLLGTLTHLRDLGNSVIVVEHDEDTMFAADYIVDIGPGAGRNGGEVVATGTAADIMACKDSLTGAYLSGRIKIPVPAERRKPAGWIKVRGARENNLKNIDVDIPLGVVTCVTGVSGSGKSSLVNEILYKHLAKSLNRARCIAGDHDGIDGIEQLDKVINIDQSPIGRTPRSNPATYTGVFDMIRDLFATTKDAKERGYTKGRFSFNVKGGRCEACSGDGIIKIEMHFLPDVYVPCEVCEGKRYNRETLEVKYKDKSIYDVLDMTIEDAVDFFENVPSIRRKIETLNEVGLSYVKLGQPSTELSGGEAQRIKLATELSRRSTGKTIYILDEPTTGLHFADVHKLVNILHRLAEGGNTVVVIEHNLDVIKTADYIIDMGPEGGDRGGTVIAKGTPEEIVKVKKSYTGQYVKKYLEEK
;
A
#
# COMPACT_ATOMS: atom_id res chain seq x y z
N LYS A 1 -5.24 34.58 -25.79
CA LYS A 1 -4.03 33.77 -25.59
C LYS A 1 -2.81 34.43 -26.22
N ASN A 2 -2.77 34.73 -27.54
CA ASN A 2 -1.62 35.31 -28.23
C ASN A 2 -1.06 36.62 -27.65
N MET A 3 -1.89 37.46 -27.01
CA MET A 3 -1.43 38.71 -26.39
C MET A 3 -0.74 38.48 -25.03
N ALA A 4 -1.20 37.49 -24.24
CA ALA A 4 -0.57 37.13 -22.97
C ALA A 4 0.79 36.45 -23.19
N ASP A 5 0.90 35.59 -24.22
CA ASP A 5 2.12 34.85 -24.55
C ASP A 5 3.24 35.78 -25.03
N SER A 6 2.88 36.80 -25.85
CA SER A 6 3.86 37.83 -26.30
C SER A 6 4.31 38.73 -25.14
N LYS A 7 3.47 38.91 -24.12
CA LYS A 7 3.78 39.73 -22.94
C LYS A 7 4.72 38.97 -21.99
N LEU A 8 4.48 37.67 -21.79
CA LEU A 8 5.30 36.80 -20.98
C LEU A 8 6.72 36.71 -21.57
N LYS A 9 6.84 36.47 -22.89
CA LYS A 9 8.14 36.42 -23.59
C LYS A 9 8.92 37.75 -23.48
N LYS A 10 8.23 38.89 -23.59
CA LYS A 10 8.85 40.19 -23.39
C LYS A 10 9.21 40.53 -21.96
N GLU A 11 8.53 39.95 -20.96
CA GLU A 11 8.83 40.10 -19.54
C GLU A 11 10.07 39.27 -19.17
N ILE A 12 10.22 38.06 -19.74
CA ILE A 12 11.39 37.19 -19.56
C ILE A 12 12.63 37.85 -20.21
N GLU A 13 12.49 38.37 -21.45
CA GLU A 13 13.57 39.04 -22.18
C GLU A 13 14.03 40.36 -21.51
N ARG A 14 13.14 41.03 -20.71
CA ARG A 14 13.46 42.27 -19.97
C ARG A 14 14.18 42.06 -18.65
N GLY A 15 14.47 40.82 -18.24
CA GLY A 15 15.26 40.54 -17.06
C GLY A 15 14.65 41.00 -15.73
N SER A 16 13.31 41.00 -15.62
CA SER A 16 12.62 41.32 -14.36
C SER A 16 12.77 40.18 -13.37
N TYR A 17 13.73 40.26 -12.47
CA TYR A 17 14.06 39.25 -11.45
C TYR A 17 12.88 38.86 -10.54
N LYS A 18 11.85 39.67 -10.47
CA LYS A 18 10.70 39.41 -9.62
C LYS A 18 9.77 38.31 -10.11
N ASN A 19 9.79 37.97 -11.39
CA ASN A 19 8.82 37.05 -12.01
C ASN A 19 9.40 35.74 -12.53
N CYS A 20 10.69 35.45 -12.31
CA CYS A 20 11.33 34.22 -12.79
C CYS A 20 12.19 33.58 -11.70
N ILE A 21 12.24 32.24 -11.68
CA ILE A 21 13.29 31.45 -11.04
C ILE A 21 14.42 31.34 -12.05
N ARG A 22 15.57 31.98 -11.78
CA ARG A 22 16.72 32.00 -12.68
C ARG A 22 17.77 31.03 -12.17
N ILE A 23 18.07 30.01 -12.94
CA ILE A 23 19.07 28.96 -12.66
C ILE A 23 20.24 29.19 -13.60
N LYS A 24 21.46 29.18 -13.04
CA LYS A 24 22.69 29.32 -13.81
C LYS A 24 23.68 28.21 -13.46
N GLY A 25 24.20 27.56 -14.48
CA GLY A 25 25.27 26.56 -14.36
C GLY A 25 24.87 25.32 -13.59
N ALA A 26 23.65 24.77 -13.75
CA ALA A 26 23.25 23.53 -13.10
C ALA A 26 23.99 22.31 -13.67
N ARG A 27 24.68 21.53 -12.79
CA ARG A 27 25.55 20.40 -13.17
C ARG A 27 25.22 19.09 -12.45
N GLU A 28 24.08 19.04 -11.75
CA GLU A 28 23.70 17.80 -11.06
C GLU A 28 23.56 16.62 -12.03
N HIS A 29 24.15 15.49 -11.66
CA HIS A 29 24.17 14.25 -12.43
C HIS A 29 24.65 14.41 -13.89
N ASN A 30 23.73 14.38 -14.84
CA ASN A 30 24.03 14.50 -16.28
C ASN A 30 23.79 15.89 -16.86
N LEU A 31 23.39 16.87 -16.05
CA LEU A 31 23.23 18.26 -16.51
C LEU A 31 24.56 18.89 -16.91
N LYS A 32 24.62 19.59 -18.05
CA LYS A 32 25.83 20.11 -18.66
C LYS A 32 26.06 21.60 -18.37
N GLY A 33 25.85 22.05 -17.14
CA GLY A 33 26.01 23.44 -16.76
C GLY A 33 24.94 24.33 -17.41
N ILE A 34 23.70 23.92 -17.34
CA ILE A 34 22.60 24.57 -18.03
C ILE A 34 22.15 25.86 -17.34
N ASP A 35 21.78 26.84 -18.18
CA ASP A 35 21.11 28.08 -17.77
C ASP A 35 19.64 28.00 -18.19
N VAL A 36 18.70 28.24 -17.24
CA VAL A 36 17.28 28.23 -17.55
C VAL A 36 16.53 29.23 -16.67
N ASP A 37 15.61 29.98 -17.29
CA ASP A 37 14.68 30.89 -16.63
C ASP A 37 13.28 30.25 -16.61
N ILE A 38 12.74 30.01 -15.40
CA ILE A 38 11.41 29.41 -15.18
C ILE A 38 10.46 30.50 -14.66
N PRO A 39 9.35 30.81 -15.35
CA PRO A 39 8.42 31.82 -14.88
C PRO A 39 7.72 31.42 -13.58
N ARG A 40 7.59 32.37 -12.64
CA ARG A 40 6.90 32.16 -11.36
C ARG A 40 5.39 32.27 -11.55
N ASP A 41 4.64 31.68 -10.61
CA ASP A 41 3.18 31.72 -10.54
C ASP A 41 2.52 31.20 -11.84
N LYS A 42 3.16 30.16 -12.42
CA LYS A 42 2.77 29.50 -13.65
C LYS A 42 2.80 28.00 -13.50
N LEU A 43 2.05 27.31 -14.38
CA LEU A 43 2.16 25.89 -14.59
C LEU A 43 3.28 25.62 -15.62
N VAL A 44 4.38 25.09 -15.15
CA VAL A 44 5.57 24.80 -15.95
C VAL A 44 5.78 23.30 -16.06
N VAL A 45 5.94 22.81 -17.28
CA VAL A 45 6.25 21.40 -17.54
C VAL A 45 7.70 21.24 -17.93
N LEU A 46 8.41 20.35 -17.23
CA LEU A 46 9.74 19.87 -17.61
C LEU A 46 9.56 18.55 -18.35
N THR A 47 9.97 18.49 -19.61
CA THR A 47 9.79 17.32 -20.46
C THR A 47 11.09 16.90 -21.14
N GLY A 48 11.09 15.79 -21.87
CA GLY A 48 12.23 15.22 -22.58
C GLY A 48 12.35 13.70 -22.38
N LEU A 49 13.29 13.06 -23.03
CA LEU A 49 13.51 11.61 -22.95
C LEU A 49 13.72 11.10 -21.51
N SER A 50 13.42 9.84 -21.25
CA SER A 50 13.78 9.19 -19.98
C SER A 50 15.29 9.23 -19.80
N GLY A 51 15.78 9.69 -18.61
CA GLY A 51 17.20 9.89 -18.35
C GLY A 51 17.82 11.14 -19.00
N SER A 52 17.04 12.10 -19.52
CA SER A 52 17.56 13.34 -20.09
C SER A 52 18.04 14.38 -19.05
N GLY A 53 17.69 14.22 -17.76
CA GLY A 53 18.08 15.15 -16.68
C GLY A 53 16.92 15.98 -16.09
N LYS A 54 15.68 15.69 -16.47
CA LYS A 54 14.47 16.38 -15.94
C LYS A 54 14.37 16.35 -14.41
N SER A 55 14.47 15.16 -13.84
CA SER A 55 14.38 14.97 -12.40
C SER A 55 15.59 15.59 -11.69
N SER A 56 16.77 15.56 -12.29
CA SER A 56 17.97 16.22 -11.78
C SER A 56 17.78 17.74 -11.69
N LEU A 57 17.12 18.35 -12.67
CA LEU A 57 16.78 19.78 -12.61
C LEU A 57 15.70 20.06 -11.59
N ALA A 58 14.60 19.27 -11.59
CA ALA A 58 13.43 19.52 -10.75
C ALA A 58 13.71 19.26 -9.27
N PHE A 59 14.23 18.06 -8.95
CA PHE A 59 14.35 17.58 -7.57
C PHE A 59 15.75 17.81 -7.00
N ASP A 60 16.80 17.41 -7.72
CA ASP A 60 18.17 17.46 -7.19
C ASP A 60 18.76 18.90 -7.27
N THR A 61 18.18 19.78 -8.09
CA THR A 61 18.60 21.19 -8.20
C THR A 61 17.59 22.15 -7.56
N ILE A 62 16.39 22.28 -8.12
CA ILE A 62 15.41 23.32 -7.69
C ILE A 62 14.87 23.00 -6.30
N TYR A 63 14.33 21.79 -6.09
CA TYR A 63 13.79 21.40 -4.80
C TYR A 63 14.86 21.34 -3.72
N ALA A 64 16.00 20.72 -4.00
CA ALA A 64 17.09 20.60 -3.05
C ALA A 64 17.59 21.96 -2.53
N GLU A 65 17.77 22.94 -3.43
CA GLU A 65 18.15 24.30 -3.04
C GLU A 65 17.04 25.03 -2.28
N GLY A 66 15.78 24.85 -2.68
CA GLY A 66 14.63 25.43 -1.96
C GLY A 66 14.52 24.92 -0.53
N GLN A 67 14.68 23.61 -0.32
CA GLN A 67 14.73 22.97 0.98
C GLN A 67 15.94 23.42 1.79
N ARG A 68 17.13 23.46 1.20
CA ARG A 68 18.35 23.89 1.86
C ARG A 68 18.20 25.31 2.42
N ARG A 69 17.69 26.26 1.64
CA ARG A 69 17.43 27.65 2.09
C ARG A 69 16.39 27.73 3.19
N TYR A 70 15.32 26.92 3.09
CA TYR A 70 14.32 26.84 4.16
C TYR A 70 14.93 26.32 5.45
N MET A 71 15.73 25.25 5.39
CA MET A 71 16.41 24.65 6.53
C MET A 71 17.42 25.62 7.17
N GLU A 72 18.15 26.41 6.37
CA GLU A 72 19.06 27.43 6.86
C GLU A 72 18.36 28.56 7.63
N SER A 73 17.09 28.82 7.30
CA SER A 73 16.26 29.81 8.00
C SER A 73 15.81 29.34 9.39
N LEU A 74 15.86 28.03 9.68
CA LEU A 74 15.47 27.46 10.96
C LEU A 74 16.52 27.67 12.05
N SER A 75 16.10 27.52 13.32
CA SER A 75 17.00 27.61 14.46
C SER A 75 18.11 26.55 14.41
N SER A 76 19.26 26.82 15.02
CA SER A 76 20.37 25.87 15.12
C SER A 76 19.95 24.54 15.75
N TYR A 77 19.04 24.56 16.69
CA TYR A 77 18.49 23.39 17.34
C TYR A 77 17.68 22.52 16.34
N ALA A 78 16.79 23.13 15.57
CA ALA A 78 16.01 22.40 14.56
C ALA A 78 16.90 21.80 13.46
N ARG A 79 17.96 22.51 13.05
CA ARG A 79 18.96 22.01 12.06
C ARG A 79 19.71 20.77 12.53
N GLN A 80 20.00 20.63 13.83
CA GLN A 80 20.66 19.43 14.38
C GLN A 80 19.81 18.15 14.21
N PHE A 81 18.48 18.28 14.24
CA PHE A 81 17.58 17.14 14.10
C PHE A 81 17.28 16.79 12.63
N LEU A 82 17.30 17.77 11.74
CA LEU A 82 16.90 17.60 10.35
C LEU A 82 18.08 17.27 9.41
N GLY A 83 19.33 17.36 9.90
CA GLY A 83 20.54 17.12 9.12
C GLY A 83 20.95 18.31 8.25
N GLN A 84 22.19 18.30 7.77
CA GLN A 84 22.66 19.24 6.75
C GLN A 84 22.36 18.67 5.37
N MET A 85 21.66 19.44 4.54
CA MET A 85 21.50 19.11 3.13
C MET A 85 22.73 19.63 2.36
N GLU A 86 23.27 18.81 1.49
CA GLU A 86 24.34 19.23 0.59
C GLU A 86 23.83 20.30 -0.36
N LYS A 87 24.71 21.24 -0.72
CA LYS A 87 24.41 22.26 -1.71
C LYS A 87 24.42 21.60 -3.08
N PRO A 88 23.36 21.74 -3.90
CA PRO A 88 23.40 21.21 -5.25
C PRO A 88 24.49 21.87 -6.08
N ASP A 89 25.04 21.15 -7.08
CA ASP A 89 26.04 21.65 -7.99
C ASP A 89 25.41 22.62 -9.01
N VAL A 90 25.35 23.87 -8.59
CA VAL A 90 24.77 24.96 -9.34
C VAL A 90 25.49 26.27 -9.00
N ASP A 91 25.74 27.12 -10.00
CA ASP A 91 26.43 28.39 -9.78
C ASP A 91 25.53 29.32 -8.95
N SER A 92 24.27 29.52 -9.37
CA SER A 92 23.29 30.32 -8.62
C SER A 92 21.84 29.97 -8.99
N ILE A 93 20.94 30.12 -8.00
CA ILE A 93 19.49 30.12 -8.23
C ILE A 93 18.91 31.38 -7.57
N GLU A 94 18.23 32.21 -8.35
CA GLU A 94 17.58 33.44 -7.91
C GLU A 94 16.05 33.32 -8.04
N GLY A 95 15.30 34.07 -7.23
CA GLY A 95 13.84 34.11 -7.29
C GLY A 95 13.10 32.84 -6.79
N LEU A 96 13.80 31.91 -6.13
CA LEU A 96 13.23 30.67 -5.65
C LEU A 96 12.33 30.91 -4.42
N SER A 97 11.10 30.39 -4.49
CA SER A 97 10.15 30.33 -3.36
C SER A 97 10.42 29.09 -2.49
N PRO A 98 9.86 29.03 -1.25
CA PRO A 98 9.83 27.77 -0.51
C PRO A 98 9.28 26.64 -1.37
N ALA A 99 9.96 25.51 -1.43
CA ALA A 99 9.64 24.42 -2.34
C ALA A 99 9.03 23.22 -1.59
N ILE A 100 8.00 22.63 -2.18
CA ILE A 100 7.35 21.40 -1.71
C ILE A 100 7.43 20.36 -2.83
N SER A 101 8.00 19.18 -2.51
CA SER A 101 8.08 18.06 -3.43
C SER A 101 6.91 17.09 -3.22
N ILE A 102 6.34 16.63 -4.32
CA ILE A 102 5.34 15.56 -4.36
C ILE A 102 5.87 14.49 -5.31
N ASP A 103 6.74 13.63 -4.78
CA ASP A 103 7.38 12.55 -5.51
C ASP A 103 6.56 11.24 -5.49
N GLN A 104 6.95 10.30 -6.34
CA GLN A 104 6.30 8.99 -6.45
C GLN A 104 6.90 7.93 -5.49
N LYS A 105 8.14 8.12 -5.03
CA LYS A 105 8.96 7.06 -4.42
C LYS A 105 8.57 6.60 -3.01
N SER A 106 7.76 7.33 -2.26
CA SER A 106 7.51 7.02 -0.85
C SER A 106 6.11 6.48 -0.58
N THR A 107 5.86 5.21 -0.92
CA THR A 107 4.73 4.49 -0.29
C THR A 107 5.10 4.15 1.15
N ASN A 108 4.41 4.74 2.10
CA ASN A 108 4.59 4.40 3.51
C ASN A 108 4.15 2.94 3.74
N ARG A 109 5.11 2.06 4.02
CA ARG A 109 4.86 0.63 4.27
C ARG A 109 4.36 0.33 5.68
N ASN A 110 4.11 1.36 6.49
CA ASN A 110 3.57 1.14 7.83
C ASN A 110 2.15 0.56 7.73
N PRO A 111 1.89 -0.65 8.24
CA PRO A 111 0.59 -1.32 8.12
C PRO A 111 -0.54 -0.60 8.89
N ARG A 112 -0.19 0.34 9.76
CA ARG A 112 -1.14 1.16 10.51
C ARG A 112 -1.51 2.45 9.80
N SER A 113 -0.77 2.85 8.77
CA SER A 113 -1.11 4.04 7.97
C SER A 113 -2.29 3.77 7.04
N THR A 114 -3.27 4.65 7.06
CA THR A 114 -4.45 4.62 6.18
C THR A 114 -4.59 5.94 5.43
N VAL A 115 -5.42 5.96 4.38
CA VAL A 115 -5.77 7.18 3.67
C VAL A 115 -6.24 8.25 4.65
N GLY A 116 -7.14 7.90 5.57
CA GLY A 116 -7.67 8.83 6.56
C GLY A 116 -6.63 9.41 7.52
N THR A 117 -5.60 8.62 7.91
CA THR A 117 -4.53 9.11 8.80
C THR A 117 -3.52 9.99 8.07
N VAL A 118 -3.20 9.69 6.82
CA VAL A 118 -2.26 10.50 6.03
C VAL A 118 -2.86 11.84 5.62
N THR A 119 -4.17 11.87 5.37
CA THR A 119 -4.91 13.11 5.06
C THR A 119 -5.35 13.90 6.30
N GLU A 120 -5.05 13.39 7.50
CA GLU A 120 -5.51 13.92 8.79
C GLU A 120 -7.04 13.91 8.98
N ILE A 121 -7.82 13.49 7.99
CA ILE A 121 -9.29 13.45 8.07
C ILE A 121 -9.74 12.55 9.23
N TYR A 122 -9.03 11.46 9.49
CA TYR A 122 -9.34 10.56 10.58
C TYR A 122 -9.20 11.24 11.95
N ASP A 123 -8.27 12.16 12.13
CA ASP A 123 -8.10 12.91 13.38
C ASP A 123 -9.26 13.87 13.64
N TYR A 124 -9.80 14.48 12.58
CA TYR A 124 -11.02 15.27 12.68
C TYR A 124 -12.24 14.39 13.00
N PHE A 125 -12.35 13.18 12.43
CA PHE A 125 -13.42 12.24 12.82
C PHE A 125 -13.29 11.79 14.27
N ARG A 126 -12.11 11.49 14.76
CA ARG A 126 -11.88 11.16 16.16
C ARG A 126 -12.37 12.28 17.08
N LEU A 127 -12.06 13.52 16.73
CA LEU A 127 -12.52 14.69 17.48
C LEU A 127 -14.04 14.83 17.39
N LEU A 128 -14.62 14.67 16.21
CA LEU A 128 -16.05 14.74 16.00
C LEU A 128 -16.82 13.70 16.84
N TYR A 129 -16.41 12.44 16.79
CA TYR A 129 -17.02 11.35 17.56
C TYR A 129 -16.89 11.56 19.07
N ALA A 130 -15.75 12.11 19.53
CA ALA A 130 -15.58 12.43 20.95
C ALA A 130 -16.45 13.59 21.43
N ARG A 131 -16.86 14.50 20.54
CA ARG A 131 -17.63 15.70 20.91
C ARG A 131 -19.14 15.57 20.74
N ILE A 132 -19.57 14.91 19.66
CA ILE A 132 -21.01 14.81 19.32
C ILE A 132 -21.50 13.37 19.18
N GLY A 133 -20.62 12.37 19.32
CA GLY A 133 -20.98 10.97 19.25
C GLY A 133 -21.87 10.53 20.42
N ILE A 134 -22.82 9.66 20.13
CA ILE A 134 -23.75 9.09 21.11
C ILE A 134 -23.25 7.69 21.48
N PRO A 135 -22.82 7.45 22.74
CA PRO A 135 -22.35 6.14 23.16
C PRO A 135 -23.51 5.18 23.39
N HIS A 136 -23.33 3.94 22.95
CA HIS A 136 -24.26 2.84 23.13
C HIS A 136 -23.59 1.67 23.87
N CYS A 137 -24.38 0.84 24.50
CA CYS A 137 -23.88 -0.38 25.12
C CYS A 137 -23.41 -1.38 24.04
N PRO A 138 -22.15 -1.84 24.06
CA PRO A 138 -21.64 -2.76 23.05
C PRO A 138 -22.32 -4.14 23.09
N LYS A 139 -23.09 -4.44 24.13
CA LYS A 139 -23.78 -5.73 24.32
C LYS A 139 -25.27 -5.70 23.96
N CYS A 140 -26.01 -4.68 24.40
CA CYS A 140 -27.46 -4.59 24.20
C CYS A 140 -27.88 -3.46 23.24
N GLY A 141 -26.91 -2.58 22.80
CA GLY A 141 -27.21 -1.47 21.89
C GLY A 141 -27.92 -0.27 22.50
N ARG A 142 -28.27 -0.31 23.81
CA ARG A 142 -28.96 0.80 24.46
C ARG A 142 -28.07 2.03 24.53
N GLU A 143 -28.64 3.20 24.29
CA GLU A 143 -27.98 4.49 24.47
C GLU A 143 -27.54 4.69 25.93
N ILE A 144 -26.30 5.16 26.12
CA ILE A 144 -25.72 5.38 27.44
C ILE A 144 -25.52 6.88 27.64
N ASN A 145 -26.31 7.46 28.54
CA ASN A 145 -26.21 8.87 28.88
C ASN A 145 -25.65 9.07 30.29
N LYS A 146 -24.85 10.11 30.47
CA LYS A 146 -24.41 10.58 31.75
C LYS A 146 -25.50 11.47 32.34
N GLN A 147 -26.02 11.11 33.49
CA GLN A 147 -27.08 11.87 34.17
C GLN A 147 -26.48 12.63 35.34
N THR A 148 -26.88 13.90 35.52
CA THR A 148 -26.54 14.66 36.74
C THR A 148 -27.52 14.27 37.87
N VAL A 149 -27.08 14.53 39.12
CA VAL A 149 -27.92 14.28 40.30
C VAL A 149 -29.24 15.05 40.19
N ASP A 150 -29.22 16.31 39.75
CA ASP A 150 -30.41 17.12 39.55
C ASP A 150 -31.36 16.52 38.53
N GLN A 151 -30.87 15.99 37.40
CA GLN A 151 -31.69 15.29 36.39
C GLN A 151 -32.33 14.03 36.96
N MET A 152 -31.60 13.26 37.79
CA MET A 152 -32.14 12.10 38.47
C MET A 152 -33.26 12.49 39.45
N VAL A 153 -33.05 13.55 40.24
CA VAL A 153 -34.06 14.10 41.14
C VAL A 153 -35.30 14.54 40.35
N ASP A 154 -35.16 15.28 39.25
CA ASP A 154 -36.28 15.72 38.43
C ASP A 154 -37.14 14.57 37.88
N VAL A 155 -36.45 13.52 37.35
CA VAL A 155 -37.13 12.31 36.86
C VAL A 155 -37.91 11.62 37.95
N ILE A 156 -37.35 11.47 39.17
CA ILE A 156 -38.02 10.83 40.31
C ILE A 156 -39.15 11.70 40.83
N MET A 157 -38.97 13.00 40.89
CA MET A 157 -40.02 13.94 41.32
C MET A 157 -41.19 14.07 40.35
N ALA A 158 -40.96 13.71 39.05
CA ALA A 158 -42.03 13.65 38.05
C ALA A 158 -42.97 12.44 38.22
N LEU A 159 -42.66 11.48 39.10
CA LEU A 159 -43.56 10.36 39.45
C LEU A 159 -44.81 10.87 40.17
N PRO A 160 -45.92 10.15 40.11
CA PRO A 160 -47.18 10.55 40.79
C PRO A 160 -46.99 10.80 42.28
N GLU A 161 -47.67 11.79 42.83
CA GLU A 161 -47.60 12.14 44.25
C GLU A 161 -48.00 10.90 45.11
N ARG A 162 -47.30 10.72 46.24
CA ARG A 162 -47.39 9.57 47.16
C ARG A 162 -46.89 8.21 46.63
N THR A 163 -46.26 8.18 45.46
CA THR A 163 -45.52 7.00 44.98
C THR A 163 -44.44 6.62 45.99
N LYS A 164 -44.46 5.35 46.46
CA LYS A 164 -43.44 4.80 47.35
C LYS A 164 -42.24 4.30 46.54
N ILE A 165 -41.05 4.78 46.86
CA ILE A 165 -39.80 4.45 46.18
C ILE A 165 -38.75 3.95 47.16
N GLN A 166 -37.83 3.10 46.67
CA GLN A 166 -36.60 2.71 47.38
C GLN A 166 -35.40 3.14 46.54
N VAL A 167 -34.49 3.88 47.15
CA VAL A 167 -33.20 4.24 46.53
C VAL A 167 -32.20 3.14 46.86
N LEU A 168 -31.70 2.47 45.83
CA LEU A 168 -30.85 1.31 45.92
C LEU A 168 -29.47 1.60 45.34
N ALA A 169 -28.42 1.08 45.99
CA ALA A 169 -27.04 1.10 45.46
C ALA A 169 -26.64 -0.31 44.99
N PRO A 170 -26.55 -0.58 43.67
CA PRO A 170 -26.20 -1.89 43.14
C PRO A 170 -24.66 -2.14 43.23
N VAL A 171 -24.23 -2.65 44.39
CA VAL A 171 -22.79 -2.82 44.74
C VAL A 171 -22.18 -4.12 44.17
N VAL A 172 -22.97 -5.15 43.91
CA VAL A 172 -22.52 -6.39 43.23
C VAL A 172 -23.46 -6.73 42.08
N ARG A 173 -22.87 -6.97 40.93
CA ARG A 173 -23.61 -7.34 39.73
C ARG A 173 -22.99 -8.58 39.06
N GLY A 174 -23.69 -9.69 39.10
CA GLY A 174 -23.32 -10.93 38.43
C GLY A 174 -21.94 -11.48 38.84
N ARG A 175 -21.48 -11.22 40.07
CA ARG A 175 -20.21 -11.72 40.60
C ARG A 175 -20.42 -12.91 41.51
N LYS A 176 -19.54 -13.91 41.40
CA LYS A 176 -19.52 -15.07 42.30
C LYS A 176 -18.92 -14.71 43.66
N GLY A 177 -19.41 -15.32 44.74
CA GLY A 177 -18.85 -15.14 46.07
C GLY A 177 -19.91 -15.07 47.15
N GLU A 178 -19.57 -15.29 48.40
CA GLU A 178 -20.46 -15.18 49.58
C GLU A 178 -20.67 -13.73 50.03
N HIS A 179 -19.80 -12.81 49.58
CA HIS A 179 -19.84 -11.36 49.85
C HIS A 179 -19.98 -10.94 51.33
N VAL A 180 -19.53 -11.77 52.25
CA VAL A 180 -19.65 -11.53 53.74
C VAL A 180 -19.02 -10.19 54.14
N LYS A 181 -17.85 -9.87 53.62
CA LYS A 181 -17.16 -8.57 53.96
C LYS A 181 -17.97 -7.35 53.52
N LEU A 182 -18.69 -7.46 52.42
CA LEU A 182 -19.56 -6.40 51.91
C LEU A 182 -20.73 -6.15 52.88
N PHE A 183 -21.39 -7.21 53.34
CA PHE A 183 -22.47 -7.11 54.33
C PHE A 183 -22.01 -6.52 55.65
N GLU A 184 -20.83 -6.96 56.16
CA GLU A 184 -20.22 -6.39 57.34
C GLU A 184 -19.91 -4.90 57.19
N GLN A 185 -19.40 -4.50 56.05
CA GLN A 185 -19.06 -3.11 55.74
C GLN A 185 -20.32 -2.24 55.67
N ALA A 186 -21.37 -2.73 54.96
CA ALA A 186 -22.66 -2.06 54.87
C ALA A 186 -23.30 -1.87 56.25
N LYS A 187 -23.24 -2.90 57.09
CA LYS A 187 -23.74 -2.85 58.48
C LYS A 187 -22.96 -1.83 59.35
N LYS A 188 -21.63 -1.81 59.21
CA LYS A 188 -20.77 -0.80 59.91
C LYS A 188 -21.06 0.61 59.46
N SER A 189 -21.44 0.81 58.18
CA SER A 189 -21.84 2.09 57.61
C SER A 189 -23.26 2.55 57.97
N GLY A 190 -23.99 1.76 58.79
CA GLY A 190 -25.29 2.13 59.28
C GLY A 190 -26.49 1.75 58.39
N PHE A 191 -26.28 1.01 57.31
CA PHE A 191 -27.37 0.51 56.50
C PHE A 191 -28.07 -0.67 57.20
N VAL A 192 -29.38 -0.81 56.96
CA VAL A 192 -30.23 -1.79 57.66
C VAL A 192 -30.61 -2.95 56.76
N ARG A 193 -30.77 -2.70 55.46
CA ARG A 193 -31.32 -3.66 54.51
C ARG A 193 -30.53 -3.78 53.24
N VAL A 194 -30.58 -4.98 52.69
CA VAL A 194 -29.96 -5.33 51.39
C VAL A 194 -30.89 -6.20 50.58
N ILE A 195 -30.92 -6.02 49.30
CA ILE A 195 -31.59 -6.90 48.36
C ILE A 195 -30.54 -7.79 47.74
N ALA A 196 -30.62 -9.09 47.88
CA ALA A 196 -29.76 -10.07 47.25
C ALA A 196 -30.60 -11.01 46.39
N ASP A 197 -30.27 -11.05 45.07
CA ASP A 197 -30.98 -11.82 44.04
C ASP A 197 -32.53 -11.60 44.07
N GLY A 198 -32.95 -10.37 44.26
CA GLY A 198 -34.35 -9.97 44.32
C GLY A 198 -35.05 -10.22 45.68
N SER A 199 -34.35 -10.81 46.65
CA SER A 199 -34.92 -11.05 48.00
C SER A 199 -34.35 -10.03 49.00
N MET A 200 -35.21 -9.43 49.81
CA MET A 200 -34.81 -8.46 50.82
C MET A 200 -34.37 -9.17 52.11
N TYR A 201 -33.21 -8.78 52.63
CA TYR A 201 -32.67 -9.25 53.90
C TYR A 201 -32.35 -8.08 54.82
N GLU A 202 -32.47 -8.33 56.12
CA GLU A 202 -31.92 -7.39 57.12
C GLU A 202 -30.43 -7.70 57.38
N LEU A 203 -29.59 -6.67 57.45
CA LEU A 203 -28.15 -6.85 57.67
C LEU A 203 -27.80 -7.35 59.09
N THR A 204 -28.85 -7.49 59.95
CA THR A 204 -28.75 -8.16 61.24
C THR A 204 -28.79 -9.68 61.12
N ASP A 205 -29.36 -10.20 60.06
CA ASP A 205 -29.51 -11.64 59.81
C ASP A 205 -28.22 -12.25 59.24
N ASP A 206 -28.06 -13.58 59.37
CA ASP A 206 -26.94 -14.33 58.83
C ASP A 206 -27.21 -14.66 57.35
N ILE A 207 -26.79 -13.74 56.43
CA ILE A 207 -27.03 -13.85 55.00
C ILE A 207 -26.02 -14.82 54.41
N LYS A 208 -26.47 -16.01 53.95
CA LYS A 208 -25.64 -17.03 53.31
C LYS A 208 -25.92 -17.10 51.81
N LEU A 209 -24.94 -16.70 51.00
CA LEU A 209 -24.98 -16.81 49.55
C LEU A 209 -24.09 -17.96 49.05
N ASP A 210 -24.48 -18.58 47.94
CA ASP A 210 -23.73 -19.67 47.33
C ASP A 210 -22.46 -19.11 46.62
N LYS A 211 -21.31 -19.46 47.12
CA LYS A 211 -20.00 -19.00 46.61
C LYS A 211 -19.80 -19.30 45.12
N ASN A 212 -20.47 -20.29 44.51
CA ASN A 212 -20.30 -20.72 43.13
C ASN A 212 -21.31 -20.06 42.16
N LYS A 213 -22.35 -19.42 42.67
CA LYS A 213 -23.36 -18.72 41.90
C LYS A 213 -22.99 -17.25 41.71
N LYS A 214 -23.54 -16.65 40.66
CA LYS A 214 -23.46 -15.21 40.43
C LYS A 214 -24.58 -14.54 41.18
N HIS A 215 -24.24 -13.50 41.94
CA HIS A 215 -25.20 -12.75 42.76
C HIS A 215 -25.29 -11.30 42.30
N ASN A 216 -26.45 -10.71 42.46
CA ASN A 216 -26.72 -9.29 42.38
C ASN A 216 -27.08 -8.80 43.78
N ILE A 217 -26.38 -7.78 44.30
CA ILE A 217 -26.57 -7.25 45.62
C ILE A 217 -26.75 -5.74 45.55
N GLU A 218 -27.85 -5.25 46.09
CA GLU A 218 -28.20 -3.84 46.14
C GLU A 218 -28.40 -3.43 47.61
N ILE A 219 -27.72 -2.37 48.04
CA ILE A 219 -27.90 -1.80 49.40
C ILE A 219 -29.10 -0.85 49.33
N VAL A 220 -30.07 -1.01 50.23
CA VAL A 220 -31.20 -0.08 50.38
C VAL A 220 -30.70 1.16 51.12
N VAL A 221 -30.56 2.26 50.40
CA VAL A 221 -30.04 3.53 50.96
C VAL A 221 -31.13 4.28 51.65
N ASP A 222 -32.27 4.46 51.02
CA ASP A 222 -33.42 5.14 51.61
C ASP A 222 -34.78 4.63 51.09
N ARG A 223 -35.84 4.84 51.81
CA ARG A 223 -37.24 4.54 51.41
C ARG A 223 -38.06 5.81 51.58
N LEU A 224 -38.57 6.31 50.48
CA LEU A 224 -39.21 7.62 50.40
C LEU A 224 -40.62 7.52 49.77
N SER A 225 -41.45 8.49 50.01
CA SER A 225 -42.68 8.70 49.28
C SER A 225 -42.59 10.04 48.54
N VAL A 226 -42.87 10.05 47.23
CA VAL A 226 -42.80 11.26 46.39
C VAL A 226 -43.82 12.27 46.92
N ARG A 227 -43.38 13.43 47.34
CA ARG A 227 -44.18 14.57 47.79
C ARG A 227 -43.34 15.85 47.74
N ASP A 228 -44.01 17.00 47.74
CA ASP A 228 -43.32 18.27 47.82
C ASP A 228 -42.43 18.37 49.07
N GLY A 229 -41.23 18.91 48.90
CA GLY A 229 -40.27 19.17 49.98
C GLY A 229 -39.32 18.02 50.31
N ILE A 230 -39.34 16.89 49.61
CA ILE A 230 -38.38 15.77 49.81
C ILE A 230 -37.10 15.94 49.01
N GLN A 231 -37.03 16.93 48.08
CA GLN A 231 -35.90 17.06 47.14
C GLN A 231 -34.52 16.98 47.83
N LYS A 232 -34.33 17.72 48.94
CA LYS A 232 -33.05 17.70 49.65
C LYS A 232 -32.67 16.31 50.17
N ARG A 233 -33.63 15.60 50.84
CA ARG A 233 -33.37 14.25 51.32
C ARG A 233 -33.18 13.24 50.20
N LEU A 234 -33.91 13.41 49.08
CA LEU A 234 -33.76 12.57 47.88
C LEU A 234 -32.37 12.81 47.27
N THR A 235 -31.89 14.05 47.13
CA THR A 235 -30.56 14.39 46.67
C THR A 235 -29.46 13.72 47.50
N ASP A 236 -29.55 13.85 48.86
CA ASP A 236 -28.56 13.24 49.77
C ASP A 236 -28.55 11.70 49.62
N SER A 237 -29.75 11.08 49.45
CA SER A 237 -29.88 9.63 49.25
C SER A 237 -29.29 9.19 47.90
N ILE A 238 -29.54 9.94 46.83
CA ILE A 238 -28.97 9.71 45.50
C ILE A 238 -27.43 9.80 45.52
N GLU A 239 -26.89 10.87 46.13
CA GLU A 239 -25.43 11.04 46.23
C GLU A 239 -24.78 9.89 47.01
N THR A 240 -25.45 9.44 48.09
CA THR A 240 -24.99 8.30 48.88
C THR A 240 -25.01 7.00 48.08
N ALA A 241 -26.09 6.74 47.34
CA ALA A 241 -26.20 5.56 46.48
C ALA A 241 -25.16 5.55 45.38
N LEU A 242 -24.94 6.69 44.68
CA LEU A 242 -23.94 6.85 43.63
C LEU A 242 -22.53 6.64 44.15
N LYS A 243 -22.21 7.12 45.35
CA LYS A 243 -20.92 6.94 46.00
C LYS A 243 -20.65 5.47 46.37
N LEU A 244 -21.66 4.75 46.84
CA LEU A 244 -21.55 3.32 47.21
C LEU A 244 -21.40 2.40 45.98
N ALA A 245 -22.10 2.70 44.89
CA ALA A 245 -22.14 1.88 43.68
C ALA A 245 -21.35 2.48 42.50
N GLU A 246 -20.31 3.29 42.81
CA GLU A 246 -19.39 3.83 41.80
C GLU A 246 -20.09 4.53 40.63
N GLY A 247 -21.06 5.39 40.94
CA GLY A 247 -21.80 6.19 39.96
C GLY A 247 -23.08 5.53 39.44
N LEU A 248 -23.54 4.41 40.00
CA LEU A 248 -24.77 3.73 39.64
C LEU A 248 -25.80 3.84 40.74
N MET A 249 -27.06 3.93 40.35
CA MET A 249 -28.18 3.95 41.29
C MET A 249 -29.41 3.30 40.65
N THR A 250 -30.18 2.60 41.46
CA THR A 250 -31.47 2.03 41.08
C THR A 250 -32.55 2.63 41.96
N VAL A 251 -33.67 3.03 41.41
CA VAL A 251 -34.86 3.40 42.14
C VAL A 251 -35.94 2.38 41.86
N ASP A 252 -36.29 1.62 42.87
CA ASP A 252 -37.38 0.65 42.80
C ASP A 252 -38.70 1.32 43.21
N VAL A 253 -39.63 1.39 42.28
CA VAL A 253 -40.97 1.91 42.52
C VAL A 253 -41.84 0.77 43.03
N ILE A 254 -42.24 0.84 44.28
CA ILE A 254 -43.07 -0.22 44.90
C ILE A 254 -44.40 -0.35 44.15
N ASP A 255 -44.66 -1.55 43.65
CA ASP A 255 -45.78 -1.86 42.73
C ASP A 255 -45.69 -1.20 41.34
N GLY A 256 -44.49 -0.78 40.89
CA GLY A 256 -44.22 -0.14 39.63
C GLY A 256 -42.95 -0.63 38.93
N GLU A 257 -42.46 0.18 37.97
CA GLU A 257 -41.21 -0.11 37.21
C GLU A 257 -39.97 0.29 38.01
N THR A 258 -38.88 -0.45 37.85
CA THR A 258 -37.56 -0.09 38.39
C THR A 258 -36.88 0.88 37.48
N LEU A 259 -36.43 2.02 37.98
CA LEU A 259 -35.69 3.05 37.26
C LEU A 259 -34.20 2.93 37.54
N ASN A 260 -33.42 2.79 36.50
CA ASN A 260 -31.95 2.70 36.59
C ASN A 260 -31.30 4.00 36.14
N PHE A 261 -30.36 4.52 36.94
CA PHE A 261 -29.66 5.77 36.72
C PHE A 261 -28.15 5.55 36.76
N SER A 262 -27.43 6.37 36.01
CA SER A 262 -25.98 6.32 36.01
C SER A 262 -25.35 7.74 35.90
N GLN A 263 -24.42 8.03 36.78
CA GLN A 263 -23.60 9.23 36.75
C GLN A 263 -22.35 9.06 35.84
N SER A 264 -21.97 7.81 35.57
CA SER A 264 -20.89 7.44 34.64
C SER A 264 -21.46 6.82 33.34
N PHE A 265 -20.64 6.70 32.30
CA PHE A 265 -21.04 6.01 31.06
C PHE A 265 -21.18 4.50 31.30
N SER A 266 -22.22 4.06 31.98
CA SER A 266 -22.48 2.67 32.28
C SER A 266 -23.87 2.25 31.80
N CYS A 267 -23.94 1.05 31.24
CA CYS A 267 -25.23 0.47 30.84
C CYS A 267 -25.97 -0.02 32.10
N PRO A 268 -27.16 0.47 32.38
CA PRO A 268 -27.92 0.03 33.55
C PRO A 268 -28.34 -1.44 33.50
N ASP A 269 -28.57 -1.98 32.30
CA ASP A 269 -29.07 -3.36 32.12
C ASP A 269 -27.91 -4.38 32.11
N CYS A 270 -26.80 -4.07 31.40
CA CYS A 270 -25.71 -5.00 31.23
C CYS A 270 -24.58 -4.83 32.27
N GLY A 271 -24.58 -3.75 33.05
CA GLY A 271 -23.51 -3.46 34.01
C GLY A 271 -22.15 -3.17 33.37
N ILE A 272 -22.10 -2.93 32.05
CA ILE A 272 -20.87 -2.59 31.35
C ILE A 272 -20.61 -1.09 31.53
N SER A 273 -19.44 -0.75 32.07
CA SER A 273 -18.94 0.63 32.12
C SER A 273 -18.08 0.92 30.89
N ILE A 274 -18.31 2.06 30.26
CA ILE A 274 -17.50 2.56 29.14
C ILE A 274 -16.63 3.71 29.70
N ASP A 275 -15.36 3.69 29.38
CA ASP A 275 -14.45 4.80 29.71
C ASP A 275 -14.95 6.11 29.07
N GLU A 276 -14.55 7.24 29.64
CA GLU A 276 -14.90 8.54 29.08
C GLU A 276 -14.51 8.61 27.59
N VAL A 277 -15.45 9.08 26.77
CA VAL A 277 -15.26 9.14 25.31
C VAL A 277 -14.38 10.31 24.95
N GLU A 278 -13.11 10.03 24.67
CA GLU A 278 -12.09 10.98 24.26
C GLU A 278 -11.59 10.71 22.85
N PRO A 279 -10.92 11.64 22.15
CA PRO A 279 -10.36 11.38 20.83
C PRO A 279 -9.39 10.18 20.77
N ARG A 280 -8.67 9.89 21.89
CA ARG A 280 -7.79 8.71 21.98
C ARG A 280 -8.54 7.38 21.98
N SER A 281 -9.81 7.36 22.39
CA SER A 281 -10.67 6.18 22.38
C SER A 281 -10.97 5.68 20.98
N PHE A 282 -10.82 6.52 19.95
CA PHE A 282 -11.00 6.19 18.54
C PHE A 282 -9.68 6.00 17.79
N SER A 283 -8.55 5.99 18.48
CA SER A 283 -7.24 5.77 17.85
C SER A 283 -6.90 4.29 17.84
N PHE A 284 -6.78 3.69 16.67
CA PHE A 284 -6.28 2.32 16.52
C PHE A 284 -4.75 2.22 16.70
N ASN A 285 -4.04 3.35 16.79
CA ASN A 285 -2.60 3.41 17.11
C ASN A 285 -2.34 3.56 18.62
N ASN A 286 -3.39 3.69 19.43
CA ASN A 286 -3.30 3.88 20.87
C ASN A 286 -3.96 2.70 21.60
N PRO A 287 -3.35 2.11 22.62
CA PRO A 287 -3.93 1.00 23.39
C PRO A 287 -5.31 1.28 23.99
N PHE A 288 -5.67 2.55 24.22
CA PHE A 288 -7.00 2.94 24.71
C PHE A 288 -8.12 2.62 23.73
N GLY A 289 -7.89 2.80 22.41
CA GLY A 289 -8.90 2.57 21.39
C GLY A 289 -8.68 1.32 20.56
N ALA A 290 -7.44 0.84 20.46
CA ALA A 290 -7.08 -0.29 19.62
C ALA A 290 -7.70 -1.62 20.10
N CYS A 291 -8.11 -2.47 19.16
CA CYS A 291 -8.47 -3.84 19.46
C CYS A 291 -7.30 -4.57 20.15
N PRO A 292 -7.49 -5.21 21.31
CA PRO A 292 -6.41 -5.84 22.06
C PRO A 292 -5.80 -7.05 21.34
N ASP A 293 -6.55 -7.76 20.50
CA ASP A 293 -6.11 -8.99 19.83
C ASP A 293 -5.20 -8.70 18.63
N CYS A 294 -5.52 -7.69 17.83
CA CYS A 294 -4.73 -7.31 16.66
C CYS A 294 -3.91 -6.02 16.85
N PHE A 295 -3.94 -5.43 18.04
CA PHE A 295 -3.24 -4.16 18.35
C PHE A 295 -3.51 -3.04 17.34
N GLY A 296 -4.76 -2.96 16.86
CA GLY A 296 -5.19 -1.94 15.90
C GLY A 296 -4.84 -2.20 14.43
N LEU A 297 -4.28 -3.36 14.09
CA LEU A 297 -4.00 -3.72 12.70
C LEU A 297 -5.26 -4.06 11.91
N GLY A 298 -6.30 -4.61 12.56
CA GLY A 298 -7.53 -5.07 11.92
C GLY A 298 -7.42 -6.47 11.31
N TYR A 299 -6.22 -7.01 11.20
CA TYR A 299 -5.98 -8.33 10.65
C TYR A 299 -4.93 -9.09 11.47
N THR A 300 -4.87 -10.40 11.27
CA THR A 300 -3.85 -11.27 11.81
C THR A 300 -3.20 -12.05 10.66
N MET A 301 -1.91 -12.27 10.75
CA MET A 301 -1.19 -13.15 9.84
C MET A 301 -1.15 -14.54 10.47
N LYS A 302 -1.65 -15.55 9.78
CA LYS A 302 -1.65 -16.94 10.22
C LYS A 302 -1.11 -17.85 9.13
N PHE A 303 -0.33 -18.86 9.49
CA PHE A 303 0.10 -19.88 8.55
C PHE A 303 -1.11 -20.57 7.92
N ASP A 304 -1.04 -20.78 6.61
CA ASP A 304 -2.13 -21.36 5.84
C ASP A 304 -1.70 -22.71 5.26
N ALA A 305 -2.55 -23.72 5.44
CA ALA A 305 -2.27 -25.07 4.98
C ALA A 305 -2.13 -25.16 3.46
N GLU A 306 -2.91 -24.37 2.70
CA GLU A 306 -2.83 -24.34 1.23
C GLU A 306 -1.50 -23.76 0.73
N LEU A 307 -0.85 -22.89 1.50
CA LEU A 307 0.48 -22.38 1.17
C LEU A 307 1.59 -23.34 1.57
N LEU A 308 1.36 -24.19 2.59
CA LEU A 308 2.31 -25.24 3.01
C LEU A 308 2.25 -26.46 2.09
N ILE A 309 1.08 -26.73 1.50
CA ILE A 309 0.80 -27.85 0.60
C ILE A 309 0.06 -27.28 -0.63
N PRO A 310 0.78 -26.60 -1.53
CA PRO A 310 0.15 -25.86 -2.65
C PRO A 310 -0.38 -26.79 -3.75
N ASP A 311 0.14 -28.01 -3.87
CA ASP A 311 -0.28 -29.01 -4.84
C ASP A 311 -0.65 -30.32 -4.11
N GLU A 312 -1.93 -30.44 -3.83
CA GLU A 312 -2.47 -31.64 -3.16
C GLU A 312 -2.50 -32.88 -4.05
N SER A 313 -2.24 -32.74 -5.35
CA SER A 313 -2.13 -33.88 -6.28
C SER A 313 -0.82 -34.66 -6.11
N LEU A 314 0.17 -34.04 -5.47
CA LEU A 314 1.44 -34.66 -5.13
C LEU A 314 1.33 -35.46 -3.83
N SER A 315 2.11 -36.52 -3.72
CA SER A 315 2.35 -37.23 -2.47
C SER A 315 3.45 -36.54 -1.65
N ILE A 316 3.58 -36.92 -0.39
CA ILE A 316 4.68 -36.43 0.46
C ILE A 316 6.03 -36.85 -0.11
N ASP A 317 6.14 -38.06 -0.68
CA ASP A 317 7.33 -38.53 -1.38
C ASP A 317 7.71 -37.69 -2.59
N GLU A 318 6.72 -37.16 -3.29
CA GLU A 318 6.92 -36.27 -4.45
C GLU A 318 7.16 -34.82 -4.02
N GLY A 319 7.05 -34.49 -2.74
CA GLY A 319 7.33 -33.18 -2.20
C GLY A 319 6.11 -32.27 -2.08
N ALA A 320 4.94 -32.80 -1.75
CA ALA A 320 3.72 -32.02 -1.49
C ALA A 320 3.93 -30.94 -0.42
N ILE A 321 4.73 -31.23 0.62
CA ILE A 321 5.01 -30.30 1.73
C ILE A 321 6.19 -29.38 1.33
N VAL A 322 5.93 -28.09 1.20
CA VAL A 322 6.93 -27.09 0.82
C VAL A 322 7.31 -26.14 1.95
N GLY A 323 6.71 -26.30 3.14
CA GLY A 323 6.97 -25.50 4.32
C GLY A 323 8.45 -25.50 4.73
N MET A 324 8.95 -24.35 5.17
CA MET A 324 10.36 -24.17 5.52
C MET A 324 10.80 -25.14 6.62
N GLY A 325 11.88 -25.89 6.35
CA GLY A 325 12.36 -26.97 7.22
C GLY A 325 11.63 -28.32 7.09
N TRP A 326 10.62 -28.39 6.23
CA TRP A 326 9.89 -29.62 5.88
C TRP A 326 10.07 -30.03 4.42
N GLN A 327 10.77 -29.24 3.62
CA GLN A 327 11.07 -29.52 2.21
C GLN A 327 11.86 -30.80 2.02
N SER A 328 12.68 -31.18 3.03
CA SER A 328 13.44 -32.43 3.06
C SER A 328 12.61 -33.68 3.45
N SER A 329 11.32 -33.52 3.68
CA SER A 329 10.41 -34.63 3.98
C SER A 329 10.30 -35.67 2.86
N LYS A 330 10.62 -35.28 1.62
CA LYS A 330 10.77 -36.18 0.47
C LYS A 330 12.09 -36.97 0.45
N ASP A 331 13.11 -36.53 1.21
CA ASP A 331 14.46 -37.10 1.17
C ASP A 331 14.58 -38.20 2.24
N GLU A 332 14.89 -39.41 1.83
CA GLU A 332 15.17 -40.52 2.74
C GLU A 332 16.38 -40.18 3.64
N GLY A 333 16.20 -40.35 4.95
CA GLY A 333 17.25 -40.08 5.95
C GLY A 333 17.16 -38.67 6.56
N SER A 334 16.23 -37.82 6.18
CA SER A 334 15.97 -36.55 6.89
C SER A 334 15.15 -36.77 8.17
N PHE A 335 15.35 -35.94 9.19
CA PHE A 335 14.59 -36.03 10.45
C PHE A 335 13.10 -35.73 10.25
N SER A 336 12.75 -34.79 9.36
CA SER A 336 11.37 -34.52 8.98
C SER A 336 10.69 -35.71 8.32
N ARG A 337 11.44 -36.46 7.50
CA ARG A 337 10.96 -37.71 6.91
C ARG A 337 10.74 -38.79 7.98
N ALA A 338 11.67 -38.99 8.90
CA ALA A 338 11.53 -39.95 9.96
C ALA A 338 10.31 -39.72 10.87
N ILE A 339 9.94 -38.45 11.10
CA ILE A 339 8.69 -38.10 11.81
C ILE A 339 7.47 -38.55 11.00
N LEU A 340 7.41 -38.26 9.70
CA LEU A 340 6.28 -38.61 8.85
C LEU A 340 6.18 -40.13 8.64
N ASP A 341 7.31 -40.86 8.54
CA ASP A 341 7.32 -42.33 8.51
C ASP A 341 6.74 -42.93 9.79
N ALA A 342 7.10 -42.40 10.96
CA ALA A 342 6.55 -42.84 12.24
C ALA A 342 5.04 -42.54 12.36
N LEU A 343 4.58 -41.38 11.84
CA LEU A 343 3.15 -41.06 11.78
C LEU A 343 2.41 -42.00 10.82
N ALA A 344 3.00 -42.32 9.66
CA ALA A 344 2.47 -43.26 8.69
C ALA A 344 2.31 -44.67 9.25
N GLU A 345 3.29 -45.14 10.05
CA GLU A 345 3.26 -46.43 10.75
C GLU A 345 2.17 -46.47 11.82
N GLU A 346 2.06 -45.41 12.66
CA GLU A 346 1.12 -45.35 13.79
C GLU A 346 -0.33 -45.20 13.34
N TYR A 347 -0.58 -44.35 12.32
CA TYR A 347 -1.94 -44.01 11.85
C TYR A 347 -2.35 -44.78 10.59
N GLY A 348 -1.49 -45.65 10.03
CA GLY A 348 -1.85 -46.56 8.94
C GLY A 348 -2.08 -45.88 7.58
N PHE A 349 -1.28 -44.88 7.22
CA PHE A 349 -1.33 -44.25 5.90
C PHE A 349 0.00 -44.39 5.15
N SER A 350 0.00 -44.11 3.83
CA SER A 350 1.20 -44.24 3.00
C SER A 350 1.64 -42.84 2.51
N LEU A 351 2.94 -42.54 2.63
CA LEU A 351 3.52 -41.27 2.13
C LEU A 351 3.54 -41.16 0.61
N LYS A 352 3.22 -42.26 -0.12
CA LYS A 352 3.08 -42.28 -1.59
C LYS A 352 1.69 -41.92 -2.09
N THR A 353 0.72 -41.81 -1.19
CA THR A 353 -0.63 -41.37 -1.55
C THR A 353 -0.67 -39.89 -1.80
N PRO A 354 -1.32 -39.40 -2.90
CA PRO A 354 -1.55 -37.96 -3.11
C PRO A 354 -2.24 -37.32 -1.90
N PHE A 355 -1.82 -36.13 -1.52
CA PHE A 355 -2.32 -35.46 -0.31
C PHE A 355 -3.84 -35.27 -0.32
N LYS A 356 -4.41 -34.98 -1.49
CA LYS A 356 -5.86 -34.83 -1.68
C LYS A 356 -6.66 -36.08 -1.28
N ASP A 357 -6.06 -37.28 -1.46
CA ASP A 357 -6.71 -38.56 -1.25
C ASP A 357 -6.60 -39.09 0.19
N TYR A 358 -5.91 -38.35 1.08
CA TYR A 358 -5.91 -38.68 2.51
C TYR A 358 -7.28 -38.42 3.14
N PRO A 359 -7.73 -39.26 4.10
CA PRO A 359 -8.86 -38.96 4.98
C PRO A 359 -8.62 -37.67 5.78
N ASP A 360 -9.73 -36.98 6.16
CA ASP A 360 -9.64 -35.69 6.85
C ASP A 360 -8.93 -35.75 8.20
N ASP A 361 -9.02 -36.87 8.92
CA ASP A 361 -8.30 -37.13 10.18
C ASP A 361 -6.79 -37.19 9.97
N ILE A 362 -6.30 -37.81 8.89
CA ILE A 362 -4.87 -37.84 8.54
C ILE A 362 -4.39 -36.46 8.12
N LYS A 363 -5.17 -35.73 7.33
CA LYS A 363 -4.89 -34.32 6.99
C LYS A 363 -4.78 -33.46 8.26
N ASP A 364 -5.71 -33.62 9.21
CA ASP A 364 -5.69 -32.86 10.48
C ASP A 364 -4.44 -33.19 11.31
N ILE A 365 -4.03 -34.48 11.39
CA ILE A 365 -2.80 -34.87 12.09
C ILE A 365 -1.57 -34.23 11.47
N ILE A 366 -1.44 -34.24 10.14
CA ILE A 366 -0.28 -33.65 9.45
C ILE A 366 -0.27 -32.13 9.65
N ILE A 367 -1.41 -31.47 9.52
CA ILE A 367 -1.50 -29.99 9.59
C ILE A 367 -1.44 -29.49 11.04
N ASN A 368 -2.25 -30.07 11.94
CA ASN A 368 -2.50 -29.57 13.31
C ASN A 368 -1.84 -30.40 14.42
N GLY A 369 -1.29 -31.57 14.08
CA GLY A 369 -0.52 -32.42 14.99
C GLY A 369 -1.35 -33.48 15.73
N THR A 370 -0.65 -34.26 16.53
CA THR A 370 -1.17 -35.46 17.26
C THR A 370 -1.88 -35.13 18.56
N LYS A 371 -2.15 -33.82 18.85
CA LYS A 371 -2.80 -33.35 20.08
C LYS A 371 -2.18 -33.88 21.38
N GLY A 372 -0.83 -34.09 21.37
CA GLY A 372 -0.04 -34.55 22.51
C GLY A 372 0.25 -36.04 22.52
N HIS A 373 -0.31 -36.84 21.61
CA HIS A 373 0.06 -38.25 21.48
C HIS A 373 1.50 -38.37 20.90
N SER A 374 2.38 -39.10 21.57
CA SER A 374 3.77 -39.29 21.17
C SER A 374 3.92 -40.51 20.29
N VAL A 375 4.65 -40.37 19.19
CA VAL A 375 5.04 -41.45 18.29
C VAL A 375 6.53 -41.76 18.41
N LYS A 376 6.94 -43.01 18.19
CA LYS A 376 8.34 -43.42 18.26
C LYS A 376 9.03 -43.21 16.93
N VAL A 377 9.84 -42.14 16.84
CA VAL A 377 10.61 -41.78 15.66
C VAL A 377 11.96 -42.47 15.68
N LYS A 378 12.21 -43.36 14.72
CA LYS A 378 13.51 -44.01 14.51
C LYS A 378 14.31 -43.14 13.53
N TYR A 379 15.43 -42.59 13.96
CA TYR A 379 16.25 -41.72 13.12
C TYR A 379 17.72 -42.15 13.16
N LYS A 380 18.32 -42.26 11.96
CA LYS A 380 19.73 -42.52 11.77
C LYS A 380 20.42 -41.27 11.27
N GLY A 381 21.06 -40.53 12.14
CA GLY A 381 21.81 -39.32 11.81
C GLY A 381 23.33 -39.58 11.71
N GLN A 382 24.09 -38.55 11.38
CA GLN A 382 25.57 -38.63 11.30
C GLN A 382 26.27 -39.03 12.61
N ARG A 383 25.60 -38.92 13.74
CA ARG A 383 26.12 -39.24 15.10
C ARG A 383 25.60 -40.57 15.68
N GLY A 384 24.86 -41.35 14.88
CA GLY A 384 24.34 -42.67 15.31
C GLY A 384 22.83 -42.82 15.07
N GLU A 385 22.31 -44.01 15.42
CA GLU A 385 20.88 -44.32 15.39
C GLU A 385 20.26 -44.07 16.78
N GLY A 386 19.05 -43.48 16.79
CA GLY A 386 18.30 -43.24 18.02
C GLY A 386 16.80 -43.40 17.82
N VAL A 387 16.10 -43.71 18.91
CA VAL A 387 14.63 -43.69 18.94
C VAL A 387 14.19 -42.54 19.83
N TYR A 388 13.35 -41.71 19.32
CA TYR A 388 12.85 -40.49 20.01
C TYR A 388 11.35 -40.58 20.16
N ASP A 389 10.82 -40.27 21.34
CA ASP A 389 9.39 -40.09 21.53
C ASP A 389 9.04 -38.64 21.18
N VAL A 390 8.29 -38.44 20.09
CA VAL A 390 7.95 -37.13 19.56
C VAL A 390 6.44 -36.97 19.56
N ALA A 391 5.94 -36.01 20.32
CA ALA A 391 4.57 -35.52 20.16
C ALA A 391 4.58 -34.51 19.00
N PHE A 392 4.12 -34.95 17.82
CA PHE A 392 4.13 -34.09 16.65
C PHE A 392 3.15 -32.93 16.78
N GLU A 393 3.68 -31.72 16.79
CA GLU A 393 2.90 -30.48 16.98
C GLU A 393 2.08 -30.04 15.75
N GLY A 394 2.30 -30.68 14.58
CA GLY A 394 1.69 -30.30 13.31
C GLY A 394 2.52 -29.28 12.55
N LEU A 395 2.32 -29.20 11.23
CA LEU A 395 3.05 -28.28 10.36
C LEU A 395 2.84 -26.81 10.78
N ILE A 396 1.59 -26.40 11.03
CA ILE A 396 1.25 -25.00 11.37
C ILE A 396 1.93 -24.57 12.67
N LYS A 397 1.77 -25.32 13.76
CA LYS A 397 2.37 -24.96 15.05
C LYS A 397 3.90 -25.01 15.02
N ASN A 398 4.48 -25.96 14.27
CA ASN A 398 5.92 -26.03 14.08
C ASN A 398 6.46 -24.77 13.38
N MET A 399 5.78 -24.31 12.33
CA MET A 399 6.12 -23.09 11.62
C MET A 399 5.96 -21.85 12.50
N GLU A 400 4.87 -21.76 13.28
CA GLU A 400 4.63 -20.66 14.24
C GLU A 400 5.72 -20.59 15.31
N ARG A 401 6.14 -21.73 15.86
CA ARG A 401 7.21 -21.79 16.84
C ARG A 401 8.54 -21.31 16.23
N ARG A 402 8.93 -21.84 15.08
CA ARG A 402 10.17 -21.44 14.39
C ARG A 402 10.18 -19.97 13.99
N TYR A 403 9.05 -19.43 13.56
CA TYR A 403 8.91 -18.00 13.26
C TYR A 403 9.15 -17.13 14.49
N ARG A 404 8.65 -17.55 15.65
CA ARG A 404 8.88 -16.84 16.93
C ARG A 404 10.33 -16.94 17.42
N GLU A 405 10.98 -18.07 17.21
CA GLU A 405 12.33 -18.35 17.68
C GLU A 405 13.44 -17.77 16.81
N THR A 406 13.15 -17.40 15.55
CA THR A 406 14.16 -16.84 14.66
C THR A 406 14.38 -15.33 14.90
N TYR A 407 15.67 -14.94 14.92
CA TYR A 407 16.07 -13.52 15.03
C TYR A 407 16.46 -12.91 13.68
N SER A 408 16.51 -13.70 12.61
CA SER A 408 16.85 -13.23 11.27
C SER A 408 15.64 -12.69 10.55
N ASP A 409 15.64 -11.40 10.20
CA ASP A 409 14.55 -10.77 9.46
C ASP A 409 14.34 -11.40 8.08
N ASN A 410 15.41 -11.79 7.40
CA ASN A 410 15.32 -12.50 6.12
C ASN A 410 14.61 -13.86 6.27
N THR A 411 14.93 -14.61 7.36
CA THR A 411 14.28 -15.88 7.66
C THR A 411 12.80 -15.66 8.03
N LYS A 412 12.48 -14.60 8.80
CA LYS A 412 11.08 -14.23 9.11
C LYS A 412 10.29 -13.95 7.83
N GLN A 413 10.84 -13.16 6.90
CA GLN A 413 10.19 -12.89 5.61
C GLN A 413 9.91 -14.17 4.81
N GLN A 414 10.81 -15.14 4.83
CA GLN A 414 10.60 -16.44 4.18
C GLN A 414 9.45 -17.24 4.85
N TYR A 415 9.30 -17.17 6.17
CA TYR A 415 8.15 -17.77 6.87
C TYR A 415 6.84 -17.04 6.54
N GLU A 416 6.86 -15.71 6.41
CA GLU A 416 5.68 -14.90 6.08
C GLU A 416 5.10 -15.23 4.69
N GLU A 417 5.89 -15.79 3.77
CA GLU A 417 5.40 -16.30 2.47
C GLU A 417 4.39 -17.44 2.61
N PHE A 418 4.38 -18.13 3.77
CA PHE A 418 3.42 -19.20 4.09
C PHE A 418 2.25 -18.73 4.95
N MET A 419 2.14 -17.42 5.19
CA MET A 419 1.06 -16.83 5.98
C MET A 419 0.01 -16.16 5.10
N ARG A 420 -1.24 -16.26 5.53
CA ARG A 420 -2.36 -15.54 4.95
C ARG A 420 -2.82 -14.44 5.91
N ILE A 421 -3.08 -13.28 5.35
CA ILE A 421 -3.72 -12.17 6.06
C ILE A 421 -5.21 -12.49 6.16
N ARG A 422 -5.73 -12.55 7.40
CA ARG A 422 -7.15 -12.75 7.66
C ARG A 422 -7.67 -11.62 8.57
N PRO A 423 -8.93 -11.18 8.41
CA PRO A 423 -9.53 -10.24 9.34
C PRO A 423 -9.41 -10.74 10.77
N CYS A 424 -9.11 -9.86 11.71
CA CYS A 424 -9.04 -10.19 13.12
C CYS A 424 -10.39 -10.75 13.61
N SER A 425 -10.37 -11.90 14.28
CA SER A 425 -11.59 -12.58 14.76
C SER A 425 -12.35 -11.80 15.83
N ALA A 426 -11.68 -10.93 16.58
CA ALA A 426 -12.30 -10.13 17.64
C ALA A 426 -12.95 -8.85 17.13
N CYS A 427 -12.25 -8.10 16.23
CA CYS A 427 -12.78 -6.84 15.72
C CYS A 427 -13.29 -6.92 14.28
N HIS A 428 -13.24 -8.08 13.63
CA HIS A 428 -13.70 -8.31 12.27
C HIS A 428 -13.16 -7.28 11.24
N GLY A 429 -11.90 -6.86 11.42
CA GLY A 429 -11.26 -5.86 10.57
C GLY A 429 -11.43 -4.41 11.03
N GLN A 430 -12.24 -4.12 12.02
CA GLN A 430 -12.61 -2.76 12.43
C GLN A 430 -11.55 -2.03 13.27
N ARG A 431 -10.46 -2.70 13.66
CA ARG A 431 -9.26 -2.14 14.34
C ARG A 431 -9.47 -1.63 15.77
N LEU A 432 -10.70 -1.28 16.17
CA LEU A 432 -11.03 -0.64 17.44
C LEU A 432 -11.70 -1.61 18.45
N LYS A 433 -11.72 -1.21 19.71
CA LYS A 433 -12.45 -1.90 20.76
C LYS A 433 -13.96 -1.82 20.52
N PRO A 434 -14.74 -2.81 21.01
CA PRO A 434 -16.20 -2.78 20.92
C PRO A 434 -16.84 -1.53 21.56
N SER A 435 -16.27 -1.03 22.66
CA SER A 435 -16.75 0.20 23.32
C SER A 435 -16.60 1.45 22.46
N SER A 436 -15.51 1.54 21.69
CA SER A 436 -15.28 2.65 20.75
C SER A 436 -16.19 2.55 19.52
N LEU A 437 -16.42 1.35 19.04
CA LEU A 437 -17.33 1.08 17.92
C LEU A 437 -18.82 1.26 18.29
N ALA A 438 -19.14 1.21 19.56
CA ALA A 438 -20.50 1.43 20.04
C ALA A 438 -20.88 2.92 20.12
N VAL A 439 -19.97 3.84 19.79
CA VAL A 439 -20.27 5.28 19.68
C VAL A 439 -20.68 5.60 18.25
N THR A 440 -21.85 6.23 18.05
CA THR A 440 -22.40 6.51 16.72
C THR A 440 -22.70 7.98 16.51
N ILE A 441 -22.67 8.40 15.24
CA ILE A 441 -23.20 9.68 14.75
C ILE A 441 -24.13 9.34 13.58
N ALA A 442 -25.38 9.80 13.62
CA ALA A 442 -26.40 9.44 12.63
C ALA A 442 -26.44 7.92 12.37
N ASP A 443 -26.48 7.12 13.45
CA ASP A 443 -26.55 5.64 13.47
C ASP A 443 -25.33 4.93 12.83
N LYS A 444 -24.20 5.63 12.58
CA LYS A 444 -22.98 5.07 12.04
C LYS A 444 -21.82 5.21 13.01
N ASN A 445 -21.04 4.13 13.20
CA ASN A 445 -19.80 4.19 13.96
C ASN A 445 -18.65 4.73 13.06
N ILE A 446 -17.51 5.06 13.69
CA ILE A 446 -16.38 5.67 12.99
C ILE A 446 -15.79 4.74 11.90
N TYR A 447 -15.80 3.42 12.08
CA TYR A 447 -15.33 2.48 11.08
C TYR A 447 -16.27 2.42 9.88
N GLU A 448 -17.57 2.35 10.09
CA GLU A 448 -18.55 2.32 9.00
C GLU A 448 -18.43 3.56 8.11
N ILE A 449 -18.27 4.74 8.72
CA ILE A 449 -18.10 6.00 7.99
C ILE A 449 -16.77 5.99 7.21
N THR A 450 -15.67 5.62 7.85
CA THR A 450 -14.35 5.63 7.21
C THR A 450 -14.17 4.51 6.18
N ASN A 451 -15.01 3.49 6.21
CA ASN A 451 -15.01 2.38 5.24
C ASN A 451 -15.91 2.64 4.02
N MET A 452 -16.71 3.71 4.04
CA MET A 452 -17.44 4.16 2.85
C MET A 452 -16.45 4.67 1.79
N SER A 453 -16.80 4.52 0.50
CA SER A 453 -16.09 5.26 -0.54
C SER A 453 -16.25 6.77 -0.32
N ILE A 454 -15.22 7.54 -0.69
CA ILE A 454 -15.17 8.99 -0.44
C ILE A 454 -16.39 9.70 -0.99
N ILE A 455 -16.90 9.27 -2.16
CA ILE A 455 -18.13 9.86 -2.72
C ILE A 455 -19.37 9.57 -1.87
N LYS A 456 -19.53 8.32 -1.37
CA LYS A 456 -20.63 7.96 -0.46
C LYS A 456 -20.50 8.68 0.88
N LEU A 457 -19.27 8.85 1.34
CA LEU A 457 -19.00 9.60 2.56
C LEU A 457 -19.38 11.07 2.41
N GLN A 458 -19.08 11.69 1.27
CA GLN A 458 -19.51 13.07 0.96
C GLN A 458 -21.03 13.18 0.98
N GLU A 459 -21.74 12.30 0.28
CA GLU A 459 -23.21 12.24 0.27
C GLU A 459 -23.81 12.04 1.67
N PHE A 460 -23.19 11.15 2.48
CA PHE A 460 -23.62 10.93 3.86
C PHE A 460 -23.46 12.19 4.71
N LEU A 461 -22.32 12.89 4.63
CA LEU A 461 -22.05 14.11 5.40
C LEU A 461 -22.95 15.30 4.98
N GLU A 462 -23.43 15.32 3.74
CA GLU A 462 -24.37 16.32 3.25
C GLU A 462 -25.79 16.06 3.76
N ASN A 463 -26.20 14.80 3.85
CA ASN A 463 -27.57 14.38 4.16
C ASN A 463 -27.82 13.97 5.60
N MET A 464 -26.75 13.86 6.45
CA MET A 464 -26.92 13.41 7.83
C MET A 464 -27.73 14.39 8.66
N LYS A 465 -28.64 13.84 9.47
CA LYS A 465 -29.49 14.61 10.38
C LYS A 465 -28.81 14.68 11.75
N LEU A 466 -28.52 15.90 12.17
CA LEU A 466 -27.93 16.21 13.47
C LEU A 466 -28.88 17.09 14.27
N SER A 467 -28.87 17.00 15.60
CA SER A 467 -29.58 17.93 16.46
C SER A 467 -28.91 19.31 16.44
N GLU A 468 -29.66 20.37 16.81
CA GLU A 468 -29.13 21.75 16.88
C GLU A 468 -27.88 21.82 17.75
N ARG A 469 -27.85 21.10 18.87
CA ARG A 469 -26.69 21.04 19.76
C ARG A 469 -25.48 20.38 19.07
N GLN A 470 -25.69 19.27 18.36
CA GLN A 470 -24.61 18.59 17.64
C GLN A 470 -24.07 19.45 16.51
N LEU A 471 -24.94 20.17 15.79
CA LEU A 471 -24.53 21.11 14.74
C LEU A 471 -23.72 22.27 15.33
N PHE A 472 -24.15 22.85 16.44
CA PHE A 472 -23.43 23.94 17.09
C PHE A 472 -22.02 23.53 17.52
N ILE A 473 -21.85 22.34 18.10
CA ILE A 473 -20.55 21.84 18.55
C ILE A 473 -19.68 21.37 17.36
N GLY A 474 -20.25 20.71 16.37
CA GLY A 474 -19.55 20.04 15.29
C GLY A 474 -19.29 20.86 14.04
N ALA A 475 -19.87 22.06 13.90
CA ALA A 475 -19.89 22.83 12.66
C ALA A 475 -18.51 23.07 12.05
N GLU A 476 -17.55 23.57 12.81
CA GLU A 476 -16.19 23.84 12.32
C GLU A 476 -15.43 22.55 11.96
N ILE A 477 -15.60 21.48 12.75
CA ILE A 477 -14.98 20.19 12.48
C ILE A 477 -15.54 19.60 11.16
N LEU A 478 -16.86 19.67 10.98
CA LEU A 478 -17.53 19.18 9.77
C LEU A 478 -17.13 19.99 8.52
N LYS A 479 -16.95 21.28 8.66
CA LYS A 479 -16.47 22.15 7.57
C LYS A 479 -15.08 21.70 7.10
N GLU A 480 -14.15 21.45 8.03
CA GLU A 480 -12.80 20.98 7.71
C GLU A 480 -12.83 19.56 7.06
N ILE A 481 -13.63 18.64 7.60
CA ILE A 481 -13.80 17.31 7.01
C ILE A 481 -14.33 17.41 5.58
N LYS A 482 -15.40 18.18 5.35
CA LYS A 482 -16.02 18.35 4.03
C LYS A 482 -15.05 18.96 3.02
N ALA A 483 -14.26 19.96 3.42
CA ALA A 483 -13.26 20.59 2.56
C ALA A 483 -12.18 19.58 2.15
N ARG A 484 -11.62 18.80 3.07
CA ARG A 484 -10.58 17.80 2.80
C ARG A 484 -11.10 16.64 1.94
N ILE A 485 -12.33 16.19 2.17
CA ILE A 485 -12.99 15.17 1.34
C ILE A 485 -13.17 15.68 -0.08
N LYS A 486 -13.60 16.92 -0.25
CA LYS A 486 -13.74 17.54 -1.57
C LYS A 486 -12.43 17.53 -2.35
N PHE A 487 -11.30 17.85 -1.72
CA PHE A 487 -9.99 17.78 -2.39
C PHE A 487 -9.65 16.36 -2.88
N LEU A 488 -10.00 15.32 -2.12
CA LEU A 488 -9.81 13.94 -2.57
C LEU A 488 -10.69 13.60 -3.79
N VAL A 489 -11.91 14.13 -3.85
CA VAL A 489 -12.79 14.00 -5.02
C VAL A 489 -12.23 14.76 -6.23
N ASP A 490 -11.75 15.98 -6.01
CA ASP A 490 -11.20 16.84 -7.06
C ASP A 490 -9.95 16.24 -7.74
N VAL A 491 -9.13 15.47 -7.00
CA VAL A 491 -7.98 14.74 -7.57
C VAL A 491 -8.34 13.35 -8.13
N GLY A 492 -9.64 13.00 -8.22
CA GLY A 492 -10.09 11.74 -8.82
C GLY A 492 -9.93 10.50 -7.93
N LEU A 493 -9.95 10.66 -6.60
CA LEU A 493 -9.85 9.55 -5.61
C LEU A 493 -11.20 9.23 -4.94
N ASP A 494 -12.30 9.56 -5.57
CA ASP A 494 -13.67 9.42 -5.07
C ASP A 494 -14.08 7.97 -4.75
N TYR A 495 -13.42 7.01 -5.37
CA TYR A 495 -13.66 5.57 -5.19
C TYR A 495 -12.93 4.94 -3.98
N LEU A 496 -11.93 5.61 -3.41
CA LEU A 496 -11.18 5.11 -2.25
C LEU A 496 -12.02 5.19 -0.97
N ALA A 497 -11.62 4.40 0.03
CA ALA A 497 -12.12 4.51 1.40
C ALA A 497 -11.02 5.07 2.33
N LEU A 498 -11.40 5.85 3.34
CA LEU A 498 -10.44 6.40 4.31
C LEU A 498 -9.74 5.31 5.14
N SER A 499 -10.39 4.16 5.33
CA SER A 499 -9.85 2.99 6.05
C SER A 499 -8.79 2.23 5.26
N ARG A 500 -8.65 2.48 3.94
CA ARG A 500 -7.72 1.76 3.07
C ARG A 500 -6.27 1.97 3.52
N ALA A 501 -5.53 0.88 3.70
CA ALA A 501 -4.13 0.91 4.10
C ALA A 501 -3.24 1.52 3.00
N THR A 502 -2.32 2.42 3.38
CA THR A 502 -1.44 3.12 2.41
C THR A 502 -0.52 2.18 1.64
N GLY A 503 -0.12 1.06 2.25
CA GLY A 503 0.70 0.04 1.57
C GLY A 503 0.00 -0.70 0.43
N THR A 504 -1.33 -0.55 0.28
CA THR A 504 -2.13 -1.14 -0.81
C THR A 504 -2.40 -0.17 -1.95
N LEU A 505 -1.95 1.08 -1.83
CA LEU A 505 -2.15 2.12 -2.83
C LEU A 505 -1.13 1.97 -3.97
N SER A 506 -1.55 2.28 -5.18
CA SER A 506 -0.63 2.51 -6.29
C SER A 506 0.23 3.77 -6.05
N GLY A 507 1.36 3.89 -6.73
CA GLY A 507 2.21 5.09 -6.65
C GLY A 507 1.46 6.37 -6.97
N GLY A 508 0.65 6.37 -8.02
CA GLY A 508 -0.16 7.51 -8.41
C GLY A 508 -1.28 7.85 -7.40
N GLU A 509 -1.93 6.84 -6.79
CA GLU A 509 -2.92 7.07 -5.72
C GLU A 509 -2.27 7.75 -4.51
N ALA A 510 -1.11 7.24 -4.06
CA ALA A 510 -0.37 7.81 -2.93
C ALA A 510 0.09 9.24 -3.19
N GLN A 511 0.55 9.54 -4.40
CA GLN A 511 0.95 10.88 -4.84
C GLN A 511 -0.21 11.87 -4.83
N ARG A 512 -1.37 11.47 -5.38
CA ARG A 512 -2.58 12.30 -5.39
C ARG A 512 -3.14 12.56 -4.00
N ILE A 513 -3.05 11.59 -3.08
CA ILE A 513 -3.40 11.80 -1.67
C ILE A 513 -2.53 12.91 -1.06
N ARG A 514 -1.22 12.90 -1.31
CA ARG A 514 -0.33 13.96 -0.85
C ARG A 514 -0.67 15.31 -1.50
N LEU A 515 -0.93 15.32 -2.80
CA LEU A 515 -1.36 16.52 -3.50
C LEU A 515 -2.62 17.09 -2.87
N ALA A 516 -3.66 16.28 -2.63
CA ALA A 516 -4.90 16.71 -1.97
C ALA A 516 -4.64 17.26 -0.56
N THR A 517 -3.74 16.64 0.21
CA THR A 517 -3.35 17.11 1.55
C THR A 517 -2.67 18.49 1.48
N GLN A 518 -1.77 18.68 0.52
CA GLN A 518 -1.06 19.97 0.35
C GLN A 518 -1.98 21.09 -0.11
N ILE A 519 -2.93 20.82 -1.01
CA ILE A 519 -3.97 21.79 -1.41
C ILE A 519 -4.78 22.20 -0.19
N GLY A 520 -5.15 21.23 0.65
CA GLY A 520 -5.89 21.48 1.89
C GLY A 520 -5.15 22.38 2.89
N SER A 521 -3.82 22.51 2.79
CA SER A 521 -3.03 23.40 3.63
C SER A 521 -3.21 24.89 3.31
N GLY A 522 -3.72 25.22 2.10
CA GLY A 522 -3.99 26.59 1.66
C GLY A 522 -2.75 27.48 1.53
N LEU A 523 -1.56 26.90 1.35
CA LEU A 523 -0.32 27.63 1.19
C LEU A 523 -0.29 28.42 -0.12
N VAL A 524 0.21 29.64 -0.06
CA VAL A 524 0.33 30.57 -1.19
C VAL A 524 1.78 31.05 -1.31
N GLY A 525 2.24 31.30 -2.54
CA GLY A 525 3.60 31.76 -2.80
C GLY A 525 4.65 30.67 -2.72
N VAL A 526 4.26 29.40 -2.82
CA VAL A 526 5.11 28.21 -2.74
C VAL A 526 5.40 27.69 -4.15
N ALA A 527 6.56 27.03 -4.32
CA ALA A 527 6.87 26.25 -5.52
C ALA A 527 6.53 24.77 -5.28
N TYR A 528 5.49 24.27 -5.92
CA TYR A 528 5.14 22.85 -5.93
C TYR A 528 5.90 22.15 -7.05
N ILE A 529 6.63 21.11 -6.72
CA ILE A 529 7.40 20.29 -7.66
C ILE A 529 6.84 18.88 -7.65
N LEU A 530 6.27 18.45 -8.79
CA LEU A 530 5.57 17.18 -8.92
C LEU A 530 6.28 16.27 -9.94
N ASP A 531 6.37 14.98 -9.60
CA ASP A 531 6.95 13.94 -10.46
C ASP A 531 5.84 13.12 -11.10
N GLU A 532 5.59 13.33 -12.39
CA GLU A 532 4.65 12.58 -13.21
C GLU A 532 3.27 12.33 -12.54
N PRO A 533 2.53 13.38 -12.15
CA PRO A 533 1.29 13.22 -11.39
C PRO A 533 0.14 12.57 -12.20
N SER A 534 0.23 12.51 -13.54
CA SER A 534 -0.74 11.86 -14.42
C SER A 534 -0.62 10.33 -14.46
N ILE A 535 0.38 9.75 -13.78
CA ILE A 535 0.66 8.31 -13.82
C ILE A 535 -0.55 7.47 -13.39
N GLY A 536 -0.86 6.44 -14.18
CA GLY A 536 -1.94 5.48 -13.90
C GLY A 536 -3.34 6.09 -13.96
N LEU A 537 -3.48 7.28 -14.56
CA LEU A 537 -4.76 7.94 -14.76
C LEU A 537 -5.36 7.62 -16.13
N HIS A 538 -6.65 7.34 -16.11
CA HIS A 538 -7.47 7.45 -17.32
C HIS A 538 -7.58 8.93 -17.72
N GLN A 539 -7.69 9.25 -19.02
CA GLN A 539 -7.74 10.64 -19.50
C GLN A 539 -8.82 11.47 -18.82
N ARG A 540 -9.99 10.89 -18.55
CA ARG A 540 -11.05 11.55 -17.78
C ARG A 540 -10.60 12.03 -16.40
N ASP A 541 -9.80 11.22 -15.70
CA ASP A 541 -9.31 11.54 -14.37
C ASP A 541 -8.13 12.52 -14.45
N ASN A 542 -7.37 12.49 -15.56
CA ASN A 542 -6.32 13.47 -15.87
C ASN A 542 -6.90 14.89 -16.04
N ASP A 543 -8.07 15.03 -16.68
CA ASP A 543 -8.77 16.33 -16.80
C ASP A 543 -9.07 16.95 -15.43
N LYS A 544 -9.47 16.13 -14.43
CA LYS A 544 -9.69 16.60 -13.05
C LYS A 544 -8.38 17.04 -12.38
N LEU A 545 -7.31 16.27 -12.56
CA LEU A 545 -5.98 16.60 -12.04
C LEU A 545 -5.50 17.94 -12.63
N LEU A 546 -5.62 18.15 -13.94
CA LEU A 546 -5.24 19.39 -14.59
C LEU A 546 -6.03 20.60 -14.05
N GLY A 547 -7.34 20.42 -13.80
CA GLY A 547 -8.15 21.43 -13.12
C GLY A 547 -7.59 21.79 -11.73
N THR A 548 -7.12 20.78 -10.99
CA THR A 548 -6.53 20.95 -9.66
C THR A 548 -5.19 21.68 -9.72
N LEU A 549 -4.28 21.30 -10.64
CA LEU A 549 -2.98 21.96 -10.82
C LEU A 549 -3.13 23.41 -11.27
N THR A 550 -4.09 23.66 -12.16
CA THR A 550 -4.45 25.02 -12.60
C THR A 550 -4.98 25.87 -11.44
N HIS A 551 -5.82 25.29 -10.59
CA HIS A 551 -6.31 25.95 -9.39
C HIS A 551 -5.19 26.31 -8.41
N LEU A 552 -4.22 25.41 -8.15
CA LEU A 552 -3.03 25.69 -7.35
C LEU A 552 -2.23 26.88 -7.89
N ARG A 553 -2.02 26.93 -9.21
CA ARG A 553 -1.38 28.04 -9.89
C ARG A 553 -2.16 29.35 -9.67
N ASP A 554 -3.47 29.31 -9.85
CA ASP A 554 -4.34 30.49 -9.75
C ASP A 554 -4.42 31.06 -8.33
N LEU A 555 -4.09 30.25 -7.31
CA LEU A 555 -3.88 30.71 -5.94
C LEU A 555 -2.57 31.48 -5.74
N GLY A 556 -1.73 31.66 -6.76
CA GLY A 556 -0.45 32.37 -6.70
C GLY A 556 0.73 31.48 -6.34
N ASN A 557 0.70 30.22 -6.72
CA ASN A 557 1.80 29.27 -6.57
C ASN A 557 2.50 29.02 -7.90
N SER A 558 3.80 28.71 -7.83
CA SER A 558 4.53 28.17 -8.97
C SER A 558 4.36 26.64 -8.98
N VAL A 559 3.86 26.08 -10.08
CA VAL A 559 3.64 24.63 -10.20
C VAL A 559 4.57 24.11 -11.28
N ILE A 560 5.59 23.35 -10.86
CA ILE A 560 6.61 22.74 -11.75
C ILE A 560 6.34 21.25 -11.80
N VAL A 561 6.08 20.73 -13.00
CA VAL A 561 5.69 19.32 -13.18
C VAL A 561 6.65 18.64 -14.14
N VAL A 562 7.25 17.55 -13.74
CA VAL A 562 7.94 16.64 -14.67
C VAL A 562 6.88 15.78 -15.32
N GLU A 563 6.69 15.87 -16.63
CA GLU A 563 5.58 15.20 -17.32
C GLU A 563 5.89 14.80 -18.76
N HIS A 564 5.14 13.79 -19.21
CA HIS A 564 5.17 13.25 -20.55
C HIS A 564 3.79 13.21 -21.24
N ASP A 565 2.75 13.62 -20.53
CA ASP A 565 1.37 13.60 -21.01
C ASP A 565 1.09 14.80 -21.95
N GLU A 566 0.47 14.52 -23.09
CA GLU A 566 0.16 15.51 -24.12
C GLU A 566 -0.79 16.61 -23.60
N ASP A 567 -1.87 16.22 -22.90
CA ASP A 567 -2.89 17.15 -22.40
C ASP A 567 -2.29 18.08 -21.34
N THR A 568 -1.40 17.58 -20.49
CA THR A 568 -0.67 18.38 -19.51
C THR A 568 0.24 19.41 -20.18
N MET A 569 0.94 19.02 -21.25
CA MET A 569 1.80 19.93 -22.00
C MET A 569 0.99 21.04 -22.69
N PHE A 570 -0.18 20.72 -23.25
CA PHE A 570 -1.04 21.74 -23.85
C PHE A 570 -1.70 22.67 -22.81
N ALA A 571 -1.93 22.19 -21.59
CA ALA A 571 -2.45 23.00 -20.49
C ALA A 571 -1.40 23.89 -19.83
N ALA A 572 -0.11 23.59 -20.01
CA ALA A 572 1.00 24.31 -19.41
C ALA A 572 1.11 25.77 -19.94
N ASP A 573 1.47 26.67 -19.06
CA ASP A 573 1.82 28.06 -19.43
C ASP A 573 3.22 28.14 -20.06
N TYR A 574 4.12 27.23 -19.66
CA TYR A 574 5.51 27.22 -20.10
C TYR A 574 6.08 25.79 -20.07
N ILE A 575 6.88 25.43 -21.03
CA ILE A 575 7.51 24.11 -21.14
C ILE A 575 9.02 24.30 -21.27
N VAL A 576 9.80 23.43 -20.62
CA VAL A 576 11.24 23.29 -20.75
C VAL A 576 11.51 21.87 -21.23
N ASP A 577 12.02 21.74 -22.45
CA ASP A 577 12.39 20.46 -23.06
C ASP A 577 13.88 20.19 -22.87
N ILE A 578 14.19 19.09 -22.16
CA ILE A 578 15.55 18.70 -21.78
C ILE A 578 15.97 17.48 -22.58
N GLY A 579 17.11 17.58 -23.24
CA GLY A 579 17.60 16.57 -24.16
C GLY A 579 19.06 16.86 -24.62
N PRO A 580 19.36 16.61 -25.91
CA PRO A 580 18.53 15.98 -26.95
C PRO A 580 18.38 14.46 -26.77
N GLY A 581 19.26 13.81 -26.02
CA GLY A 581 19.27 12.37 -25.75
C GLY A 581 19.08 12.03 -24.28
N ALA A 582 19.48 10.81 -23.91
CA ALA A 582 19.50 10.32 -22.53
C ALA A 582 20.94 10.20 -22.00
N GLY A 583 21.14 10.18 -20.68
CA GLY A 583 22.44 10.02 -20.07
C GLY A 583 23.46 11.07 -20.53
N ARG A 584 24.60 10.64 -21.06
CA ARG A 584 25.67 11.54 -21.57
C ARG A 584 25.24 12.41 -22.75
N ASN A 585 24.27 11.91 -23.53
CA ASN A 585 23.74 12.63 -24.69
C ASN A 585 22.57 13.56 -24.32
N GLY A 586 22.20 13.60 -23.02
CA GLY A 586 21.19 14.50 -22.46
C GLY A 586 21.82 15.69 -21.72
N GLY A 587 21.05 16.28 -20.83
CA GLY A 587 21.49 17.30 -19.90
C GLY A 587 21.59 18.70 -20.46
N GLU A 588 20.99 18.97 -21.63
CA GLU A 588 20.92 20.28 -22.26
C GLU A 588 19.48 20.78 -22.39
N VAL A 589 19.27 22.09 -22.39
CA VAL A 589 17.95 22.67 -22.68
C VAL A 589 17.81 22.79 -24.20
N VAL A 590 16.95 21.98 -24.80
CA VAL A 590 16.71 21.92 -26.25
C VAL A 590 15.79 23.05 -26.70
N ALA A 591 14.69 23.25 -25.95
CA ALA A 591 13.71 24.28 -26.28
C ALA A 591 12.99 24.76 -25.02
N THR A 592 12.55 26.02 -25.02
CA THR A 592 11.72 26.59 -23.95
C THR A 592 10.64 27.47 -24.55
N GLY A 593 9.51 27.55 -23.88
CA GLY A 593 8.41 28.41 -24.31
C GLY A 593 7.04 27.75 -24.15
N THR A 594 6.06 28.20 -24.91
CA THR A 594 4.73 27.62 -24.98
C THR A 594 4.74 26.29 -25.75
N ALA A 595 3.66 25.50 -25.69
CA ALA A 595 3.52 24.28 -26.50
C ALA A 595 3.74 24.56 -28.01
N ALA A 596 3.28 25.72 -28.49
CA ALA A 596 3.49 26.14 -29.88
C ALA A 596 4.97 26.39 -30.21
N ASP A 597 5.73 27.00 -29.29
CA ASP A 597 7.18 27.20 -29.45
C ASP A 597 7.93 25.86 -29.51
N ILE A 598 7.58 24.91 -28.66
CA ILE A 598 8.16 23.58 -28.64
C ILE A 598 7.86 22.81 -29.94
N MET A 599 6.60 22.87 -30.43
CA MET A 599 6.20 22.24 -31.70
C MET A 599 6.94 22.85 -32.91
N ALA A 600 7.25 24.14 -32.87
CA ALA A 600 7.99 24.81 -33.94
C ALA A 600 9.49 24.48 -33.95
N CYS A 601 10.06 24.04 -32.85
CA CYS A 601 11.47 23.69 -32.74
C CYS A 601 11.75 22.37 -33.50
N LYS A 602 12.69 22.42 -34.43
CA LYS A 602 13.08 21.25 -35.28
C LYS A 602 13.88 20.21 -34.50
N ASP A 603 14.67 20.68 -33.54
CA ASP A 603 15.59 19.86 -32.76
C ASP A 603 14.89 19.19 -31.55
N SER A 604 13.67 19.65 -31.21
CA SER A 604 12.88 19.05 -30.14
C SER A 604 12.18 17.79 -30.61
N LEU A 605 12.54 16.65 -30.02
CA LEU A 605 11.87 15.38 -30.25
C LEU A 605 10.45 15.39 -29.66
N THR A 606 10.27 16.00 -28.48
CA THR A 606 8.95 16.26 -27.89
C THR A 606 8.05 17.07 -28.83
N GLY A 607 8.60 18.13 -29.40
CA GLY A 607 7.90 18.96 -30.38
C GLY A 607 7.57 18.21 -31.68
N ALA A 608 8.37 17.25 -32.09
CA ALA A 608 8.10 16.41 -33.24
C ALA A 608 6.87 15.50 -33.04
N TYR A 609 6.71 14.94 -31.84
CA TYR A 609 5.52 14.13 -31.48
C TYR A 609 4.29 15.02 -31.29
N LEU A 610 4.37 16.10 -30.50
CA LEU A 610 3.23 17.02 -30.28
C LEU A 610 2.68 17.64 -31.56
N SER A 611 3.56 17.95 -32.53
CA SER A 611 3.13 18.51 -33.82
C SER A 611 2.64 17.46 -34.83
N GLY A 612 2.75 16.16 -34.50
CA GLY A 612 2.40 15.05 -35.38
C GLY A 612 3.40 14.82 -36.54
N ARG A 613 4.59 15.47 -36.50
CA ARG A 613 5.69 15.18 -37.47
C ARG A 613 6.17 13.73 -37.32
N ILE A 614 6.16 13.21 -36.09
CA ILE A 614 6.40 11.80 -35.78
C ILE A 614 5.14 11.29 -35.07
N LYS A 615 4.60 10.17 -35.55
CA LYS A 615 3.41 9.52 -34.94
C LYS A 615 3.67 8.04 -34.72
N ILE A 616 3.06 7.47 -33.69
CA ILE A 616 2.97 6.02 -33.53
C ILE A 616 1.86 5.53 -34.48
N PRO A 617 2.18 4.68 -35.50
CA PRO A 617 1.21 4.32 -36.51
C PRO A 617 0.11 3.39 -35.95
N VAL A 618 -1.12 3.59 -36.41
CA VAL A 618 -2.21 2.63 -36.17
C VAL A 618 -2.01 1.44 -37.13
N PRO A 619 -2.02 0.18 -36.64
CA PRO A 619 -1.91 -0.99 -37.50
C PRO A 619 -2.99 -1.00 -38.62
N ALA A 620 -2.61 -1.30 -39.84
CA ALA A 620 -3.55 -1.37 -40.98
C ALA A 620 -4.57 -2.51 -40.80
N GLU A 621 -4.11 -3.63 -40.26
CA GLU A 621 -4.95 -4.80 -39.94
C GLU A 621 -4.73 -5.24 -38.49
N ARG A 622 -5.81 -5.69 -37.84
CA ARG A 622 -5.75 -6.25 -36.49
C ARG A 622 -5.50 -7.74 -36.56
N ARG A 623 -4.65 -8.28 -35.69
CA ARG A 623 -4.43 -9.72 -35.59
C ARG A 623 -5.72 -10.43 -35.16
N LYS A 624 -5.96 -11.61 -35.71
CA LYS A 624 -7.08 -12.46 -35.28
C LYS A 624 -6.67 -13.34 -34.11
N PRO A 625 -7.55 -13.55 -33.13
CA PRO A 625 -7.27 -14.45 -32.01
C PRO A 625 -6.97 -15.87 -32.48
N ALA A 626 -5.91 -16.48 -31.94
CA ALA A 626 -5.58 -17.90 -32.20
C ALA A 626 -6.39 -18.84 -31.27
N GLY A 627 -6.93 -18.36 -30.19
CA GLY A 627 -7.73 -19.08 -29.21
C GLY A 627 -8.27 -18.11 -28.14
N TRP A 628 -8.85 -18.66 -27.07
CA TRP A 628 -9.46 -17.88 -26.01
C TRP A 628 -9.22 -18.51 -24.65
N ILE A 629 -8.93 -17.69 -23.64
CA ILE A 629 -9.06 -18.01 -22.22
C ILE A 629 -10.34 -17.38 -21.71
N LYS A 630 -11.07 -18.11 -20.88
CA LYS A 630 -12.36 -17.67 -20.36
C LYS A 630 -12.32 -17.66 -18.84
N VAL A 631 -12.28 -16.46 -18.24
CA VAL A 631 -12.41 -16.26 -16.80
C VAL A 631 -13.88 -16.28 -16.46
N ARG A 632 -14.29 -17.12 -15.48
CA ARG A 632 -15.68 -17.31 -15.07
C ARG A 632 -15.91 -16.84 -13.66
N GLY A 633 -17.02 -16.12 -13.45
CA GLY A 633 -17.50 -15.74 -12.13
C GLY A 633 -16.53 -14.88 -11.33
N ALA A 634 -15.79 -13.98 -11.97
CA ALA A 634 -14.83 -13.09 -11.29
C ALA A 634 -15.55 -12.12 -10.34
N ARG A 635 -15.24 -12.21 -9.01
CA ARG A 635 -15.91 -11.43 -7.95
C ARG A 635 -14.97 -10.91 -6.87
N GLU A 636 -13.66 -10.92 -7.14
CA GLU A 636 -12.66 -10.37 -6.23
C GLU A 636 -12.80 -8.85 -6.13
N ASN A 637 -12.67 -8.31 -4.92
CA ASN A 637 -12.79 -6.89 -4.60
C ASN A 637 -14.12 -6.28 -5.10
N ASN A 638 -14.05 -5.36 -6.08
CA ASN A 638 -15.24 -4.69 -6.63
C ASN A 638 -15.85 -5.37 -7.86
N LEU A 639 -15.31 -6.49 -8.31
CA LEU A 639 -15.83 -7.22 -9.48
C LEU A 639 -17.21 -7.82 -9.20
N LYS A 640 -18.14 -7.67 -10.15
CA LYS A 640 -19.56 -8.00 -9.99
C LYS A 640 -19.93 -9.36 -10.62
N ASN A 641 -19.19 -10.41 -10.26
CA ASN A 641 -19.43 -11.77 -10.77
C ASN A 641 -19.47 -11.80 -12.31
N ILE A 642 -18.37 -11.34 -12.92
CA ILE A 642 -18.29 -11.17 -14.38
C ILE A 642 -17.58 -12.34 -15.06
N ASP A 643 -17.99 -12.62 -16.30
CA ASP A 643 -17.30 -13.52 -17.23
C ASP A 643 -16.54 -12.72 -18.27
N VAL A 644 -15.25 -13.04 -18.45
CA VAL A 644 -14.38 -12.32 -19.37
C VAL A 644 -13.64 -13.30 -20.27
N ASP A 645 -13.75 -13.07 -21.58
CA ASP A 645 -13.02 -13.82 -22.60
C ASP A 645 -11.79 -13.03 -23.05
N ILE A 646 -10.60 -13.63 -22.95
CA ILE A 646 -9.31 -13.01 -23.29
C ILE A 646 -8.76 -13.73 -24.52
N PRO A 647 -8.52 -13.01 -25.64
CA PRO A 647 -8.01 -13.62 -26.87
C PRO A 647 -6.51 -13.97 -26.75
N LEU A 648 -6.12 -15.08 -27.35
CA LEU A 648 -4.74 -15.55 -27.41
C LEU A 648 -4.03 -15.16 -28.71
N GLY A 649 -2.72 -15.00 -28.66
CA GLY A 649 -1.86 -14.69 -29.80
C GLY A 649 -1.96 -13.24 -30.30
N VAL A 650 -2.51 -12.34 -29.50
CA VAL A 650 -2.74 -10.94 -29.85
C VAL A 650 -2.32 -10.01 -28.71
N VAL A 651 -2.26 -8.71 -28.99
CA VAL A 651 -2.06 -7.66 -27.98
C VAL A 651 -3.43 -7.19 -27.48
N THR A 652 -3.74 -7.48 -26.23
CA THR A 652 -4.99 -7.09 -25.56
C THR A 652 -4.72 -6.01 -24.54
N CYS A 653 -5.41 -4.87 -24.65
CA CYS A 653 -5.41 -3.82 -23.63
C CYS A 653 -6.63 -3.95 -22.71
N VAL A 654 -6.38 -4.02 -21.40
CA VAL A 654 -7.42 -3.90 -20.38
C VAL A 654 -7.44 -2.45 -19.91
N THR A 655 -8.53 -1.75 -20.24
CA THR A 655 -8.70 -0.32 -20.07
C THR A 655 -9.82 0.02 -19.09
N GLY A 656 -10.02 1.28 -18.79
CA GLY A 656 -11.09 1.79 -17.94
C GLY A 656 -10.61 2.77 -16.88
N VAL A 657 -11.51 3.49 -16.26
CA VAL A 657 -11.20 4.49 -15.24
C VAL A 657 -10.45 3.92 -14.04
N SER A 658 -9.83 4.79 -13.25
CA SER A 658 -9.13 4.39 -12.03
C SER A 658 -10.10 3.70 -11.06
N GLY A 659 -9.67 2.58 -10.43
CA GLY A 659 -10.51 1.79 -9.52
C GLY A 659 -11.62 0.96 -10.19
N SER A 660 -11.69 0.84 -11.52
CA SER A 660 -12.73 0.06 -12.23
C SER A 660 -12.63 -1.47 -12.09
N GLY A 661 -11.54 -1.99 -11.50
CA GLY A 661 -11.35 -3.42 -11.26
C GLY A 661 -10.35 -4.12 -12.20
N LYS A 662 -9.60 -3.38 -13.02
CA LYS A 662 -8.59 -3.92 -13.96
C LYS A 662 -7.57 -4.83 -13.28
N SER A 663 -6.90 -4.33 -12.24
CA SER A 663 -5.87 -5.09 -11.51
C SER A 663 -6.46 -6.26 -10.73
N SER A 664 -7.71 -6.16 -10.24
CA SER A 664 -8.41 -7.28 -9.62
C SER A 664 -8.66 -8.43 -10.62
N LEU A 665 -9.06 -8.10 -11.84
CA LEU A 665 -9.27 -9.09 -12.89
C LEU A 665 -7.94 -9.70 -13.38
N VAL A 666 -6.96 -8.86 -13.70
CA VAL A 666 -5.72 -9.29 -14.39
C VAL A 666 -4.70 -9.82 -13.40
N ASN A 667 -4.38 -9.07 -12.33
CA ASN A 667 -3.30 -9.43 -11.41
C ASN A 667 -3.78 -10.42 -10.33
N GLU A 668 -4.94 -10.16 -9.70
CA GLU A 668 -5.40 -10.97 -8.58
C GLU A 668 -6.05 -12.30 -9.03
N ILE A 669 -6.77 -12.31 -10.15
CA ILE A 669 -7.44 -13.52 -10.64
C ILE A 669 -6.61 -14.18 -11.75
N LEU A 670 -6.50 -13.55 -12.92
CA LEU A 670 -5.90 -14.18 -14.12
C LEU A 670 -4.46 -14.61 -13.86
N TYR A 671 -3.60 -13.66 -13.47
CA TYR A 671 -2.18 -13.95 -13.24
C TYR A 671 -1.97 -15.01 -12.16
N LYS A 672 -2.58 -14.85 -10.99
CA LYS A 672 -2.35 -15.76 -9.86
C LYS A 672 -2.87 -17.17 -10.16
N HIS A 673 -4.02 -17.29 -10.83
CA HIS A 673 -4.54 -18.60 -11.25
C HIS A 673 -3.61 -19.29 -12.27
N LEU A 674 -3.19 -18.56 -13.31
CA LEU A 674 -2.26 -19.09 -14.31
C LEU A 674 -0.89 -19.39 -13.72
N ALA A 675 -0.37 -18.57 -12.82
CA ALA A 675 0.91 -18.79 -12.15
C ALA A 675 0.87 -20.06 -11.28
N LYS A 676 -0.22 -20.32 -10.58
CA LYS A 676 -0.42 -21.56 -9.82
C LYS A 676 -0.48 -22.76 -10.76
N SER A 677 -1.25 -22.67 -11.84
CA SER A 677 -1.51 -23.80 -12.75
C SER A 677 -0.32 -24.12 -13.67
N LEU A 678 0.31 -23.10 -14.26
CA LEU A 678 1.38 -23.28 -15.27
C LEU A 678 2.78 -23.26 -14.64
N ASN A 679 3.03 -22.32 -13.73
CA ASN A 679 4.36 -22.11 -13.15
C ASN A 679 4.52 -22.77 -11.77
N ARG A 680 3.50 -23.44 -11.24
CA ARG A 680 3.46 -24.03 -9.88
C ARG A 680 3.83 -23.01 -8.80
N ALA A 681 3.41 -21.76 -9.00
CA ALA A 681 3.68 -20.69 -8.05
C ALA A 681 2.85 -20.83 -6.78
N ARG A 682 3.42 -20.43 -5.64
CA ARG A 682 2.78 -20.42 -4.33
C ARG A 682 1.94 -19.15 -4.18
N CYS A 683 0.81 -19.10 -4.84
CA CYS A 683 -0.11 -17.96 -4.74
C CYS A 683 -1.55 -18.45 -4.75
N ILE A 684 -2.42 -17.65 -4.20
CA ILE A 684 -3.86 -17.91 -4.15
C ILE A 684 -4.52 -16.86 -5.04
N ALA A 685 -5.28 -17.32 -6.03
CA ALA A 685 -6.04 -16.46 -6.90
C ALA A 685 -7.22 -15.83 -6.13
N GLY A 686 -7.61 -14.63 -6.54
CA GLY A 686 -8.82 -13.97 -6.07
C GLY A 686 -10.09 -14.77 -6.36
N ASP A 687 -11.19 -14.35 -5.79
CA ASP A 687 -12.46 -15.10 -5.82
C ASP A 687 -13.06 -15.16 -7.23
N HIS A 688 -13.20 -16.38 -7.78
CA HIS A 688 -13.75 -16.69 -9.11
C HIS A 688 -14.15 -18.16 -9.20
N ASP A 689 -14.92 -18.53 -10.20
CA ASP A 689 -15.39 -19.93 -10.38
C ASP A 689 -14.34 -20.81 -11.07
N GLY A 690 -13.56 -20.27 -12.00
CA GLY A 690 -12.52 -21.00 -12.75
C GLY A 690 -12.05 -20.26 -13.99
N ILE A 691 -11.05 -20.84 -14.65
CA ILE A 691 -10.53 -20.34 -15.94
C ILE A 691 -10.43 -21.50 -16.91
N ASP A 692 -11.11 -21.37 -18.07
CA ASP A 692 -11.10 -22.35 -19.15
C ASP A 692 -10.05 -22.01 -20.22
N GLY A 693 -9.49 -23.00 -20.91
CA GLY A 693 -8.57 -22.81 -22.03
C GLY A 693 -7.11 -22.69 -21.66
N ILE A 694 -6.73 -22.99 -20.41
CA ILE A 694 -5.37 -22.89 -19.89
C ILE A 694 -4.40 -23.83 -20.63
N GLU A 695 -4.87 -24.95 -21.12
CA GLU A 695 -4.11 -25.96 -21.87
C GLU A 695 -3.47 -25.44 -23.16
N GLN A 696 -3.94 -24.28 -23.66
CA GLN A 696 -3.37 -23.62 -24.84
C GLN A 696 -2.08 -22.84 -24.50
N LEU A 697 -1.75 -22.69 -23.23
CA LEU A 697 -0.58 -21.96 -22.73
C LEU A 697 0.42 -22.90 -22.07
N ASP A 698 1.69 -22.53 -22.11
CA ASP A 698 2.76 -23.24 -21.43
C ASP A 698 3.33 -22.48 -20.21
N LYS A 699 3.22 -21.15 -20.22
CA LYS A 699 3.84 -20.29 -19.19
C LYS A 699 3.12 -18.95 -19.08
N VAL A 700 3.10 -18.39 -17.86
CA VAL A 700 2.70 -17.00 -17.61
C VAL A 700 3.87 -16.20 -17.04
N ILE A 701 4.06 -14.98 -17.54
CA ILE A 701 5.10 -14.05 -17.11
C ILE A 701 4.42 -12.72 -16.73
N ASN A 702 4.62 -12.32 -15.48
CA ASN A 702 4.17 -11.01 -15.01
C ASN A 702 5.32 -10.00 -15.02
N ILE A 703 5.10 -8.87 -15.65
CA ILE A 703 6.04 -7.77 -15.78
C ILE A 703 5.42 -6.54 -15.10
N ASP A 704 5.59 -6.47 -13.79
CA ASP A 704 5.09 -5.40 -12.94
C ASP A 704 6.20 -4.40 -12.56
N GLN A 705 5.82 -3.32 -11.90
CA GLN A 705 6.71 -2.25 -11.44
C GLN A 705 7.47 -2.58 -10.14
N SER A 706 7.34 -3.81 -9.61
CA SER A 706 8.06 -4.20 -8.40
C SER A 706 9.58 -4.21 -8.64
N PRO A 707 10.41 -3.86 -7.64
CA PRO A 707 11.86 -3.85 -7.77
C PRO A 707 12.41 -5.21 -8.24
N ILE A 708 13.48 -5.19 -9.04
CA ILE A 708 14.19 -6.41 -9.49
C ILE A 708 14.94 -7.14 -8.36
N GLY A 709 14.96 -6.56 -7.17
CA GLY A 709 15.52 -7.13 -5.96
C GLY A 709 15.37 -6.17 -4.79
N ARG A 710 15.52 -6.68 -3.56
CA ARG A 710 15.29 -5.93 -2.32
C ARG A 710 16.57 -5.38 -1.69
N THR A 711 17.73 -5.72 -2.24
CA THR A 711 19.03 -5.36 -1.68
C THR A 711 19.86 -4.55 -2.68
N PRO A 712 20.83 -3.74 -2.23
CA PRO A 712 21.75 -3.00 -3.10
C PRO A 712 22.60 -3.90 -4.00
N ARG A 713 22.66 -5.21 -3.73
CA ARG A 713 23.37 -6.20 -4.55
C ARG A 713 22.64 -6.57 -5.84
N SER A 714 21.31 -6.40 -5.86
CA SER A 714 20.54 -6.64 -7.07
C SER A 714 20.71 -5.46 -8.01
N ASN A 715 21.04 -5.73 -9.27
CA ASN A 715 21.27 -4.74 -10.31
C ASN A 715 20.90 -5.31 -11.69
N PRO A 716 20.84 -4.49 -12.76
CA PRO A 716 20.51 -4.96 -14.10
C PRO A 716 21.38 -6.13 -14.58
N ALA A 717 22.67 -6.09 -14.33
CA ALA A 717 23.60 -7.13 -14.77
C ALA A 717 23.34 -8.48 -14.08
N THR A 718 23.03 -8.48 -12.78
CA THR A 718 22.72 -9.72 -12.04
C THR A 718 21.37 -10.28 -12.42
N TYR A 719 20.36 -9.42 -12.57
CA TYR A 719 18.99 -9.85 -12.89
C TYR A 719 18.88 -10.49 -14.29
N THR A 720 19.53 -9.90 -15.29
CA THR A 720 19.56 -10.45 -16.66
C THR A 720 20.47 -11.67 -16.80
N GLY A 721 21.26 -11.96 -15.76
CA GLY A 721 22.27 -13.01 -15.78
C GLY A 721 23.48 -12.72 -16.69
N VAL A 722 23.66 -11.48 -17.15
CA VAL A 722 24.84 -11.09 -17.93
C VAL A 722 26.09 -11.02 -17.06
N PHE A 723 25.90 -10.73 -15.77
CA PHE A 723 27.01 -10.65 -14.82
C PHE A 723 27.78 -11.97 -14.65
N ASP A 724 27.08 -13.11 -14.72
CA ASP A 724 27.74 -14.43 -14.68
C ASP A 724 28.70 -14.62 -15.87
N MET A 725 28.27 -14.20 -17.07
CA MET A 725 29.11 -14.24 -18.26
C MET A 725 30.30 -13.27 -18.19
N ILE A 726 30.09 -12.09 -17.61
CA ILE A 726 31.15 -11.10 -17.39
C ILE A 726 32.19 -11.67 -16.41
N ARG A 727 31.78 -12.31 -15.32
CA ARG A 727 32.68 -12.97 -14.36
C ARG A 727 33.48 -14.09 -14.99
N ASP A 728 32.84 -14.90 -15.83
CA ASP A 728 33.54 -15.95 -16.59
C ASP A 728 34.59 -15.36 -17.52
N LEU A 729 34.27 -14.27 -18.21
CA LEU A 729 35.21 -13.54 -19.07
C LEU A 729 36.43 -13.03 -18.29
N PHE A 730 36.24 -12.37 -17.14
CA PHE A 730 37.32 -11.89 -16.28
C PHE A 730 38.21 -13.04 -15.76
N ALA A 731 37.61 -14.19 -15.43
CA ALA A 731 38.40 -15.36 -15.03
C ALA A 731 39.28 -15.95 -16.16
N THR A 732 38.99 -15.64 -17.42
CA THR A 732 39.80 -16.06 -18.58
C THR A 732 40.97 -15.13 -18.89
N THR A 733 41.04 -13.95 -18.30
CA THR A 733 42.11 -12.95 -18.50
C THR A 733 43.47 -13.53 -18.04
N LYS A 734 44.53 -13.02 -18.61
CA LYS A 734 45.91 -13.45 -18.29
C LYS A 734 46.21 -13.23 -16.81
N ASP A 735 45.93 -12.08 -16.28
CA ASP A 735 46.19 -11.69 -14.89
C ASP A 735 45.42 -12.59 -13.89
N ALA A 736 44.15 -12.92 -14.23
CA ALA A 736 43.37 -13.82 -13.41
C ALA A 736 43.93 -15.24 -13.38
N LYS A 737 44.38 -15.76 -14.52
CA LYS A 737 44.99 -17.09 -14.64
C LYS A 737 46.32 -17.17 -13.90
N GLU A 738 47.19 -16.15 -14.03
CA GLU A 738 48.46 -16.08 -13.34
C GLU A 738 48.28 -16.06 -11.80
N ARG A 739 47.20 -15.45 -11.31
CA ARG A 739 46.85 -15.38 -9.87
C ARG A 739 45.98 -16.55 -9.37
N GLY A 740 45.62 -17.46 -10.28
CA GLY A 740 44.70 -18.59 -9.94
C GLY A 740 43.27 -18.16 -9.56
N TYR A 741 42.81 -17.03 -10.06
CA TYR A 741 41.49 -16.50 -9.74
C TYR A 741 40.43 -17.19 -10.58
N THR A 742 39.42 -17.73 -9.91
CA THR A 742 38.24 -18.32 -10.50
C THR A 742 37.08 -17.31 -10.58
N LYS A 743 36.00 -17.64 -11.29
CA LYS A 743 34.82 -16.77 -11.42
C LYS A 743 34.23 -16.31 -10.08
N GLY A 744 34.44 -17.11 -9.01
CA GLY A 744 33.98 -16.76 -7.65
C GLY A 744 34.67 -15.50 -7.10
N ARG A 745 35.95 -15.25 -7.52
CA ARG A 745 36.73 -14.07 -7.12
C ARG A 745 36.05 -12.77 -7.55
N PHE A 746 35.42 -12.78 -8.70
CA PHE A 746 34.73 -11.62 -9.30
C PHE A 746 33.28 -11.45 -8.87
N SER A 747 32.83 -12.18 -7.84
CA SER A 747 31.51 -12.06 -7.24
C SER A 747 31.57 -11.18 -5.99
N PHE A 748 30.77 -10.13 -5.93
CA PHE A 748 30.61 -9.33 -4.71
C PHE A 748 29.73 -10.02 -3.64
N ASN A 749 29.12 -11.16 -3.96
CA ASN A 749 28.33 -11.96 -3.01
C ASN A 749 29.16 -13.01 -2.25
N VAL A 750 30.34 -13.36 -2.76
CA VAL A 750 31.19 -14.45 -2.25
C VAL A 750 32.44 -13.89 -1.56
N LYS A 751 32.82 -14.45 -0.42
CA LYS A 751 34.07 -14.09 0.26
C LYS A 751 35.30 -14.34 -0.64
N GLY A 752 36.32 -13.53 -0.47
CA GLY A 752 37.61 -13.64 -1.18
C GLY A 752 37.87 -12.50 -2.16
N GLY A 753 36.90 -12.07 -2.96
CA GLY A 753 37.09 -10.95 -3.92
C GLY A 753 36.32 -9.67 -3.55
N ARG A 754 35.33 -9.77 -2.71
CA ARG A 754 34.52 -8.63 -2.26
C ARG A 754 35.23 -7.82 -1.17
N CYS A 755 34.82 -6.57 -1.00
CA CYS A 755 35.15 -5.79 0.18
C CYS A 755 34.45 -6.39 1.41
N GLU A 756 35.23 -6.80 2.43
CA GLU A 756 34.64 -7.41 3.63
C GLU A 756 34.04 -6.38 4.59
N ALA A 757 34.46 -5.10 4.53
CA ALA A 757 33.90 -4.03 5.37
C ALA A 757 32.40 -3.78 5.07
N CYS A 758 32.03 -3.72 3.78
CA CYS A 758 30.64 -3.60 3.36
C CYS A 758 30.02 -4.92 2.88
N SER A 759 30.75 -6.03 3.01
CA SER A 759 30.32 -7.36 2.52
C SER A 759 29.91 -7.38 1.03
N GLY A 760 30.45 -6.46 0.21
CA GLY A 760 30.16 -6.34 -1.20
C GLY A 760 28.98 -5.45 -1.56
N ASP A 761 28.35 -4.77 -0.59
CA ASP A 761 27.23 -3.85 -0.85
C ASP A 761 27.69 -2.54 -1.49
N GLY A 762 28.96 -2.13 -1.25
CA GLY A 762 29.50 -0.84 -1.68
C GLY A 762 29.07 0.33 -0.78
N ILE A 763 28.00 0.14 -0.01
CA ILE A 763 27.41 1.12 0.91
C ILE A 763 27.30 0.51 2.30
N ILE A 764 27.26 1.36 3.32
CA ILE A 764 26.99 1.00 4.71
C ILE A 764 25.67 1.61 5.11
N LYS A 765 24.74 0.78 5.59
CA LYS A 765 23.47 1.22 6.15
C LYS A 765 23.68 1.64 7.60
N ILE A 766 23.34 2.88 7.91
CA ILE A 766 23.31 3.41 9.27
C ILE A 766 21.85 3.45 9.70
N GLU A 767 21.49 2.58 10.65
CA GLU A 767 20.14 2.51 11.19
C GLU A 767 19.89 3.66 12.15
N MET A 768 18.88 4.46 11.84
CA MET A 768 18.44 5.62 12.61
C MET A 768 17.09 5.30 13.26
N HIS A 769 17.07 4.95 14.54
CA HIS A 769 15.86 4.45 15.24
C HIS A 769 14.60 5.33 15.12
N PHE A 770 14.73 6.64 14.91
CA PHE A 770 13.61 7.59 14.82
C PHE A 770 13.55 8.34 13.47
N LEU A 771 14.55 8.16 12.61
CA LEU A 771 14.68 8.81 11.31
C LEU A 771 14.82 7.74 10.22
N PRO A 772 14.62 8.08 8.94
CA PRO A 772 14.93 7.16 7.83
C PRO A 772 16.40 6.71 7.89
N ASP A 773 16.65 5.45 7.57
CA ASP A 773 18.00 4.90 7.51
C ASP A 773 18.85 5.68 6.49
N VAL A 774 20.12 5.94 6.85
CA VAL A 774 21.07 6.63 5.98
C VAL A 774 22.01 5.62 5.34
N TYR A 775 22.21 5.74 4.04
CA TYR A 775 23.14 4.93 3.27
C TYR A 775 24.33 5.77 2.87
N VAL A 776 25.53 5.38 3.32
CA VAL A 776 26.79 6.06 2.97
C VAL A 776 27.72 5.15 2.18
N PRO A 777 28.51 5.67 1.22
CA PRO A 777 29.54 4.89 0.55
C PRO A 777 30.49 4.24 1.56
N CYS A 778 30.91 3.02 1.29
CA CYS A 778 31.89 2.33 2.15
C CYS A 778 33.25 3.02 2.04
N GLU A 779 33.78 3.50 3.14
CA GLU A 779 35.09 4.19 3.20
C GLU A 779 36.27 3.32 2.74
N VAL A 780 36.19 1.99 2.95
CA VAL A 780 37.28 1.05 2.61
C VAL A 780 37.40 0.81 1.11
N CYS A 781 36.28 0.64 0.42
CA CYS A 781 36.22 0.36 -1.01
C CYS A 781 35.74 1.54 -1.84
N GLU A 782 35.40 2.67 -1.23
CA GLU A 782 34.88 3.87 -1.89
C GLU A 782 33.71 3.57 -2.85
N GLY A 783 32.81 2.71 -2.42
CA GLY A 783 31.68 2.26 -3.23
C GLY A 783 31.99 1.15 -4.24
N LYS A 784 33.24 0.77 -4.44
CA LYS A 784 33.66 -0.15 -5.52
C LYS A 784 33.33 -1.62 -5.29
N ARG A 785 32.79 -2.01 -4.12
CA ARG A 785 32.31 -3.37 -3.79
C ARG A 785 33.37 -4.46 -3.65
N TYR A 786 34.57 -4.30 -4.22
CA TYR A 786 35.65 -5.28 -4.29
C TYR A 786 36.86 -4.88 -3.49
N ASN A 787 37.73 -5.86 -3.19
CA ASN A 787 39.07 -5.59 -2.65
C ASN A 787 40.04 -5.13 -3.75
N ARG A 788 41.17 -4.55 -3.36
CA ARG A 788 42.15 -3.95 -4.28
C ARG A 788 42.71 -4.95 -5.27
N GLU A 789 43.03 -6.16 -4.82
CA GLU A 789 43.63 -7.21 -5.67
C GLU A 789 42.68 -7.68 -6.78
N THR A 790 41.37 -7.73 -6.51
CA THR A 790 40.39 -8.07 -7.54
C THR A 790 40.24 -6.95 -8.58
N LEU A 791 40.35 -5.68 -8.15
CA LEU A 791 40.27 -4.53 -9.05
C LEU A 791 41.51 -4.35 -9.93
N GLU A 792 42.65 -4.96 -9.59
CA GLU A 792 43.85 -4.96 -10.42
C GLU A 792 43.68 -5.79 -11.69
N VAL A 793 42.83 -6.81 -11.69
CA VAL A 793 42.52 -7.62 -12.88
C VAL A 793 41.71 -6.81 -13.86
N LYS A 794 42.20 -6.65 -15.10
CA LYS A 794 41.57 -5.83 -16.12
C LYS A 794 41.25 -6.61 -17.39
N TYR A 795 40.16 -6.21 -18.02
CA TYR A 795 39.81 -6.61 -19.39
C TYR A 795 39.63 -5.34 -20.22
N LYS A 796 40.40 -5.18 -21.31
CA LYS A 796 40.50 -3.91 -22.11
C LYS A 796 40.68 -2.67 -21.21
N ASP A 797 41.65 -2.73 -20.28
CA ASP A 797 41.99 -1.69 -19.30
C ASP A 797 40.92 -1.30 -18.29
N LYS A 798 39.80 -2.05 -18.19
CA LYS A 798 38.72 -1.85 -17.24
C LYS A 798 38.67 -2.96 -16.20
N SER A 799 38.54 -2.59 -14.93
CA SER A 799 38.27 -3.52 -13.83
C SER A 799 36.83 -4.02 -13.87
N ILE A 800 36.52 -5.05 -13.07
CA ILE A 800 35.16 -5.54 -12.93
C ILE A 800 34.20 -4.46 -12.40
N TYR A 801 34.68 -3.55 -11.55
CA TYR A 801 33.86 -2.42 -11.07
C TYR A 801 33.63 -1.40 -12.20
N ASP A 802 34.64 -1.05 -12.97
CA ASP A 802 34.50 -0.12 -14.10
C ASP A 802 33.43 -0.63 -15.09
N VAL A 803 33.37 -1.94 -15.30
CA VAL A 803 32.35 -2.55 -16.17
C VAL A 803 30.95 -2.44 -15.54
N LEU A 804 30.81 -2.61 -14.23
CA LEU A 804 29.52 -2.43 -13.54
C LEU A 804 29.09 -0.96 -13.52
N ASP A 805 30.06 -0.03 -13.52
CA ASP A 805 29.78 1.42 -13.55
C ASP A 805 29.56 1.98 -14.98
N MET A 806 29.74 1.15 -16.01
CA MET A 806 29.42 1.52 -17.39
C MET A 806 27.90 1.65 -17.58
N THR A 807 27.51 2.63 -18.40
CA THR A 807 26.13 2.67 -18.93
C THR A 807 25.88 1.48 -19.86
N ILE A 808 24.63 1.12 -20.05
CA ILE A 808 24.25 0.04 -20.98
C ILE A 808 24.73 0.38 -22.41
N GLU A 809 24.65 1.65 -22.82
CA GLU A 809 25.12 2.12 -24.13
C GLU A 809 26.64 1.88 -24.30
N ASP A 810 27.46 2.34 -23.34
CA ASP A 810 28.92 2.12 -23.34
C ASP A 810 29.28 0.63 -23.33
N ALA A 811 28.51 -0.17 -22.60
CA ALA A 811 28.73 -1.60 -22.46
C ALA A 811 28.43 -2.38 -23.75
N VAL A 812 27.47 -1.95 -24.58
CA VAL A 812 27.23 -2.52 -25.93
C VAL A 812 28.47 -2.43 -26.78
N ASP A 813 29.10 -1.26 -26.81
CA ASP A 813 30.33 -1.00 -27.59
C ASP A 813 31.52 -1.73 -26.98
N PHE A 814 31.66 -1.71 -25.65
CA PHE A 814 32.76 -2.36 -24.97
C PHE A 814 32.82 -3.88 -25.23
N PHE A 815 31.66 -4.53 -25.25
CA PHE A 815 31.52 -5.97 -25.48
C PHE A 815 31.25 -6.34 -26.95
N GLU A 816 31.56 -5.47 -27.92
CA GLU A 816 31.38 -5.70 -29.37
C GLU A 816 31.89 -7.09 -29.81
N ASN A 817 33.05 -7.49 -29.31
CA ASN A 817 33.74 -8.73 -29.69
C ASN A 817 33.33 -9.95 -28.83
N VAL A 818 32.33 -9.83 -27.97
CA VAL A 818 31.77 -10.91 -27.11
C VAL A 818 30.29 -11.06 -27.36
N PRO A 819 29.87 -11.77 -28.44
CA PRO A 819 28.48 -11.80 -28.89
C PRO A 819 27.48 -12.27 -27.85
N SER A 820 27.86 -13.22 -26.97
CA SER A 820 26.99 -13.75 -25.92
C SER A 820 26.63 -12.71 -24.87
N ILE A 821 27.57 -11.84 -24.49
CA ILE A 821 27.35 -10.72 -23.53
C ILE A 821 26.62 -9.60 -24.26
N ARG A 822 27.12 -9.19 -25.42
CA ARG A 822 26.57 -8.10 -26.22
C ARG A 822 25.06 -8.29 -26.46
N ARG A 823 24.62 -9.48 -26.91
CA ARG A 823 23.20 -9.76 -27.18
C ARG A 823 22.29 -9.47 -25.99
N LYS A 824 22.71 -9.79 -24.77
CA LYS A 824 21.91 -9.53 -23.56
C LYS A 824 21.87 -8.04 -23.20
N ILE A 825 22.98 -7.33 -23.42
CA ILE A 825 23.04 -5.90 -23.16
C ILE A 825 22.27 -5.12 -24.23
N GLU A 826 22.29 -5.55 -25.49
CA GLU A 826 21.49 -4.96 -26.57
C GLU A 826 20.00 -5.00 -26.27
N THR A 827 19.45 -6.07 -25.66
CA THR A 827 18.04 -6.12 -25.29
C THR A 827 17.67 -5.07 -24.22
N LEU A 828 18.61 -4.75 -23.31
CA LEU A 828 18.44 -3.65 -22.35
C LEU A 828 18.44 -2.27 -23.05
N ASN A 829 19.27 -2.12 -24.06
CA ASN A 829 19.33 -0.89 -24.88
C ASN A 829 18.06 -0.70 -25.72
N GLU A 830 17.55 -1.79 -26.34
CA GLU A 830 16.32 -1.78 -27.15
C GLU A 830 15.08 -1.33 -26.34
N VAL A 831 14.99 -1.68 -25.07
CA VAL A 831 13.88 -1.25 -24.19
C VAL A 831 14.05 0.19 -23.67
N GLY A 832 15.05 0.95 -24.15
CA GLY A 832 15.24 2.36 -23.79
C GLY A 832 15.94 2.59 -22.45
N LEU A 833 16.83 1.67 -22.02
CA LEU A 833 17.63 1.77 -20.79
C LEU A 833 19.11 2.13 -21.07
N SER A 834 19.41 2.75 -22.18
CA SER A 834 20.79 3.11 -22.60
C SER A 834 21.58 3.84 -21.51
N TYR A 835 20.94 4.71 -20.74
CA TYR A 835 21.52 5.55 -19.71
C TYR A 835 21.75 4.88 -18.36
N VAL A 836 21.12 3.75 -18.10
CA VAL A 836 21.22 3.00 -16.82
C VAL A 836 22.57 2.30 -16.75
N LYS A 837 23.21 2.31 -15.57
CA LYS A 837 24.47 1.58 -15.35
C LYS A 837 24.18 0.08 -15.13
N LEU A 838 25.06 -0.79 -15.63
CA LEU A 838 24.96 -2.25 -15.45
C LEU A 838 24.87 -2.67 -13.97
N GLY A 839 25.63 -2.02 -13.11
CA GLY A 839 25.70 -2.27 -11.67
C GLY A 839 24.83 -1.37 -10.80
N GLN A 840 23.92 -0.58 -11.38
CA GLN A 840 23.04 0.33 -10.63
C GLN A 840 22.18 -0.44 -9.63
N PRO A 841 22.21 -0.08 -8.33
CA PRO A 841 21.41 -0.79 -7.32
C PRO A 841 19.91 -0.76 -7.62
N SER A 842 19.22 -1.88 -7.37
CA SER A 842 17.77 -1.96 -7.56
C SER A 842 16.97 -0.96 -6.74
N THR A 843 17.53 -0.47 -5.65
CA THR A 843 16.94 0.54 -4.76
C THR A 843 16.90 1.95 -5.36
N GLU A 844 17.74 2.20 -6.36
CA GLU A 844 17.85 3.49 -7.07
C GLU A 844 17.03 3.52 -8.37
N LEU A 845 16.61 2.34 -8.86
CA LEU A 845 15.82 2.22 -10.06
C LEU A 845 14.36 2.66 -9.82
N SER A 846 13.79 3.36 -10.78
CA SER A 846 12.36 3.64 -10.83
C SER A 846 11.55 2.36 -11.12
N GLY A 847 10.25 2.36 -10.80
CA GLY A 847 9.36 1.22 -11.09
C GLY A 847 9.33 0.89 -12.59
N GLY A 848 9.29 1.90 -13.47
CA GLY A 848 9.33 1.72 -14.91
C GLY A 848 10.66 1.16 -15.44
N GLU A 849 11.80 1.56 -14.87
CA GLU A 849 13.12 0.98 -15.22
C GLU A 849 13.20 -0.47 -14.78
N ALA A 850 12.74 -0.81 -13.57
CA ALA A 850 12.69 -2.19 -13.09
C ALA A 850 11.82 -3.07 -14.01
N GLN A 851 10.67 -2.58 -14.44
CA GLN A 851 9.76 -3.25 -15.36
C GLN A 851 10.41 -3.50 -16.73
N ARG A 852 11.11 -2.51 -17.29
CA ARG A 852 11.82 -2.64 -18.57
C ARG A 852 13.00 -3.62 -18.50
N ILE A 853 13.69 -3.70 -17.36
CA ILE A 853 14.73 -4.72 -17.13
C ILE A 853 14.13 -6.13 -17.15
N LYS A 854 12.96 -6.32 -16.52
CA LYS A 854 12.23 -7.60 -16.56
C LYS A 854 11.85 -7.95 -18.00
N LEU A 855 11.29 -6.99 -18.74
CA LEU A 855 10.93 -7.15 -20.15
C LEU A 855 12.13 -7.54 -21.02
N ALA A 856 13.25 -6.83 -20.89
CA ALA A 856 14.50 -7.12 -21.62
C ALA A 856 15.02 -8.53 -21.31
N THR A 857 14.92 -8.96 -20.07
CA THR A 857 15.32 -10.31 -19.65
C THR A 857 14.52 -11.38 -20.37
N GLU A 858 13.22 -11.21 -20.47
CA GLU A 858 12.34 -12.16 -21.16
C GLU A 858 12.55 -12.14 -22.69
N LEU A 859 12.79 -10.96 -23.29
CA LEU A 859 13.13 -10.81 -24.70
C LEU A 859 14.45 -11.51 -25.08
N SER A 860 15.39 -11.59 -24.14
CA SER A 860 16.66 -12.29 -24.34
C SER A 860 16.54 -13.81 -24.37
N ARG A 861 15.39 -14.37 -23.90
CA ARG A 861 15.11 -15.81 -23.85
C ARG A 861 14.46 -16.31 -25.14
N ARG A 862 14.59 -17.60 -25.40
CA ARG A 862 13.91 -18.24 -26.52
C ARG A 862 12.41 -18.40 -26.23
N SER A 863 11.56 -17.84 -27.08
CA SER A 863 10.11 -17.95 -26.96
C SER A 863 9.60 -19.28 -27.49
N THR A 864 8.56 -19.83 -26.86
CA THR A 864 7.84 -21.04 -27.31
C THR A 864 6.64 -20.71 -28.22
N GLY A 865 6.21 -19.43 -28.25
CA GLY A 865 5.01 -18.98 -28.94
C GLY A 865 3.69 -19.27 -28.22
N LYS A 866 3.72 -19.83 -27.00
CA LYS A 866 2.55 -20.15 -26.16
C LYS A 866 2.60 -19.47 -24.78
N THR A 867 3.45 -18.47 -24.62
CA THR A 867 3.59 -17.73 -23.38
C THR A 867 2.61 -16.57 -23.32
N ILE A 868 1.97 -16.38 -22.17
CA ILE A 868 1.18 -15.17 -21.88
C ILE A 868 2.01 -14.19 -21.04
N TYR A 869 2.19 -12.99 -21.59
CA TYR A 869 2.84 -11.86 -20.89
C TYR A 869 1.76 -10.93 -20.33
N ILE A 870 1.84 -10.66 -19.07
CA ILE A 870 0.96 -9.71 -18.37
C ILE A 870 1.80 -8.50 -17.96
N LEU A 871 1.43 -7.31 -18.43
CA LEU A 871 2.12 -6.06 -18.14
C LEU A 871 1.16 -5.09 -17.45
N ASP A 872 1.62 -4.47 -16.40
CA ASP A 872 0.84 -3.49 -15.62
C ASP A 872 1.42 -2.09 -15.83
N GLU A 873 0.69 -1.24 -16.57
CA GLU A 873 1.03 0.15 -16.91
C GLU A 873 2.49 0.33 -17.38
N PRO A 874 2.92 -0.37 -18.45
CA PRO A 874 4.33 -0.35 -18.88
C PRO A 874 4.80 0.98 -19.49
N THR A 875 3.90 1.93 -19.76
CA THR A 875 4.25 3.27 -20.27
C THR A 875 4.57 4.27 -19.17
N THR A 876 4.51 3.86 -17.92
CA THR A 876 4.79 4.72 -16.76
C THR A 876 6.16 5.37 -16.88
N GLY A 877 6.23 6.71 -16.81
CA GLY A 877 7.47 7.50 -16.88
C GLY A 877 8.16 7.48 -18.23
N LEU A 878 7.44 7.13 -19.30
CA LEU A 878 8.01 7.07 -20.65
C LEU A 878 7.63 8.30 -21.48
N HIS A 879 8.67 8.87 -22.13
CA HIS A 879 8.48 9.83 -23.20
C HIS A 879 7.88 9.14 -24.44
N PHE A 880 7.17 9.90 -25.32
CA PHE A 880 6.54 9.39 -26.55
C PHE A 880 7.46 8.49 -27.40
N ALA A 881 8.75 8.84 -27.55
CA ALA A 881 9.72 8.05 -28.29
C ALA A 881 9.98 6.67 -27.65
N ASP A 882 9.98 6.61 -26.32
CA ASP A 882 10.19 5.36 -25.59
C ASP A 882 8.90 4.51 -25.61
N VAL A 883 7.71 5.15 -25.58
CA VAL A 883 6.41 4.48 -25.82
C VAL A 883 6.39 3.86 -27.21
N HIS A 884 6.88 4.56 -28.22
CA HIS A 884 6.96 4.04 -29.60
C HIS A 884 7.81 2.76 -29.68
N LYS A 885 8.99 2.76 -29.03
CA LYS A 885 9.84 1.55 -28.93
C LYS A 885 9.12 0.41 -28.22
N LEU A 886 8.45 0.71 -27.09
CA LEU A 886 7.70 -0.27 -26.31
C LEU A 886 6.57 -0.92 -27.13
N VAL A 887 5.77 -0.12 -27.85
CA VAL A 887 4.71 -0.62 -28.75
C VAL A 887 5.28 -1.63 -29.76
N ASN A 888 6.40 -1.30 -30.40
CA ASN A 888 7.05 -2.21 -31.35
C ASN A 888 7.47 -3.53 -30.69
N ILE A 889 7.93 -3.47 -29.44
CA ILE A 889 8.32 -4.66 -28.67
C ILE A 889 7.10 -5.54 -28.36
N LEU A 890 5.99 -4.94 -27.89
CA LEU A 890 4.75 -5.66 -27.57
C LEU A 890 4.20 -6.38 -28.82
N HIS A 891 4.20 -5.71 -29.97
CA HIS A 891 3.78 -6.30 -31.23
C HIS A 891 4.71 -7.43 -31.70
N ARG A 892 6.03 -7.28 -31.56
CA ARG A 892 7.02 -8.31 -31.85
C ARG A 892 6.82 -9.57 -30.99
N LEU A 893 6.45 -9.43 -29.70
CA LEU A 893 6.10 -10.57 -28.85
C LEU A 893 4.86 -11.31 -29.37
N ALA A 894 3.83 -10.57 -29.77
CA ALA A 894 2.60 -11.16 -30.32
C ALA A 894 2.83 -11.82 -31.70
N GLU A 895 3.69 -11.25 -32.56
CA GLU A 895 4.12 -11.83 -33.82
C GLU A 895 4.82 -13.19 -33.65
N GLY A 896 5.51 -13.36 -32.52
CA GLY A 896 6.08 -14.63 -32.09
C GLY A 896 5.07 -15.69 -31.64
N GLY A 897 3.76 -15.43 -31.76
CA GLY A 897 2.66 -16.32 -31.36
C GLY A 897 2.24 -16.18 -29.88
N ASN A 898 2.92 -15.34 -29.09
CA ASN A 898 2.62 -15.16 -27.68
C ASN A 898 1.38 -14.28 -27.47
N THR A 899 0.79 -14.41 -26.30
CA THR A 899 -0.32 -13.54 -25.88
C THR A 899 0.25 -12.41 -25.02
N VAL A 900 -0.19 -11.19 -25.29
CA VAL A 900 0.23 -10.00 -24.52
C VAL A 900 -1.02 -9.34 -23.95
N VAL A 901 -1.13 -9.29 -22.63
CA VAL A 901 -2.22 -8.61 -21.89
C VAL A 901 -1.62 -7.42 -21.16
N VAL A 902 -2.09 -6.23 -21.46
CA VAL A 902 -1.56 -4.97 -20.92
C VAL A 902 -2.67 -4.21 -20.21
N ILE A 903 -2.46 -3.87 -18.95
CA ILE A 903 -3.29 -2.84 -18.28
C ILE A 903 -2.72 -1.50 -18.70
N GLU A 904 -3.51 -0.64 -19.36
CA GLU A 904 -3.01 0.62 -19.90
C GLU A 904 -4.03 1.74 -19.92
N HIS A 905 -3.50 2.97 -19.83
CA HIS A 905 -4.23 4.22 -19.97
C HIS A 905 -3.71 5.09 -21.11
N ASN A 906 -2.50 4.81 -21.60
CA ASN A 906 -1.88 5.55 -22.70
C ASN A 906 -2.60 5.25 -24.01
N LEU A 907 -3.16 6.31 -24.61
CA LEU A 907 -3.97 6.21 -25.84
C LEU A 907 -3.16 5.74 -27.05
N ASP A 908 -1.86 6.01 -27.10
CA ASP A 908 -0.96 5.54 -28.16
C ASP A 908 -0.79 4.03 -28.15
N VAL A 909 -0.73 3.40 -26.97
CA VAL A 909 -0.73 1.94 -26.84
C VAL A 909 -2.11 1.39 -27.15
N ILE A 910 -3.16 1.98 -26.61
CA ILE A 910 -4.54 1.49 -26.76
C ILE A 910 -4.98 1.50 -28.23
N LYS A 911 -4.66 2.56 -29.00
CA LYS A 911 -5.00 2.64 -30.45
C LYS A 911 -4.31 1.56 -31.28
N THR A 912 -3.15 1.04 -30.81
CA THR A 912 -2.39 0.01 -31.54
C THR A 912 -2.78 -1.41 -31.15
N ALA A 913 -3.55 -1.61 -30.06
CA ALA A 913 -3.97 -2.92 -29.58
C ALA A 913 -4.84 -3.66 -30.58
N ASP A 914 -4.73 -4.98 -30.64
CA ASP A 914 -5.60 -5.83 -31.46
C ASP A 914 -6.98 -6.00 -30.84
N TYR A 915 -7.05 -6.00 -29.50
CA TYR A 915 -8.27 -6.19 -28.74
C TYR A 915 -8.28 -5.33 -27.46
N ILE A 916 -9.44 -4.86 -27.08
CA ILE A 916 -9.64 -4.06 -25.86
C ILE A 916 -10.72 -4.69 -25.00
N ILE A 917 -10.49 -4.71 -23.69
CA ILE A 917 -11.48 -5.04 -22.66
C ILE A 917 -11.60 -3.80 -21.78
N ASP A 918 -12.71 -3.09 -21.91
CA ASP A 918 -12.95 -1.84 -21.19
C ASP A 918 -13.80 -2.07 -19.93
N MET A 919 -13.21 -1.76 -18.76
CA MET A 919 -13.79 -1.98 -17.44
C MET A 919 -14.42 -0.69 -16.89
N GLY A 920 -15.53 -0.83 -16.19
CA GLY A 920 -16.20 0.32 -15.60
C GLY A 920 -17.61 0.03 -15.07
N PRO A 921 -18.55 1.00 -15.18
CA PRO A 921 -18.44 2.36 -15.78
C PRO A 921 -17.60 3.33 -14.98
N GLU A 922 -17.58 3.20 -13.65
CA GLU A 922 -16.89 4.08 -12.71
C GLU A 922 -15.88 3.29 -11.86
N GLY A 923 -15.24 3.96 -10.89
CA GLY A 923 -14.38 3.34 -9.90
C GLY A 923 -15.14 2.77 -8.69
N GLY A 924 -14.48 1.89 -7.93
CA GLY A 924 -14.99 1.32 -6.68
C GLY A 924 -16.30 0.55 -6.84
N ASP A 925 -17.26 0.79 -5.95
CA ASP A 925 -18.55 0.09 -5.92
C ASP A 925 -19.39 0.29 -7.19
N ARG A 926 -19.17 1.38 -7.93
CA ARG A 926 -19.87 1.69 -9.18
C ARG A 926 -19.16 1.10 -10.41
N GLY A 927 -18.00 0.47 -10.22
CA GLY A 927 -17.24 -0.23 -11.25
C GLY A 927 -17.46 -1.75 -11.25
N GLY A 928 -16.46 -2.48 -11.70
CA GLY A 928 -16.37 -3.93 -11.60
C GLY A 928 -17.12 -4.71 -12.67
N THR A 929 -17.49 -4.07 -13.80
CA THR A 929 -18.14 -4.73 -14.95
C THR A 929 -17.37 -4.47 -16.23
N VAL A 930 -17.55 -5.31 -17.24
CA VAL A 930 -17.05 -5.08 -18.60
C VAL A 930 -18.08 -4.23 -19.35
N ILE A 931 -17.69 -3.02 -19.76
CA ILE A 931 -18.57 -2.09 -20.49
C ILE A 931 -18.55 -2.40 -21.98
N ALA A 932 -17.36 -2.67 -22.51
CA ALA A 932 -17.15 -2.91 -23.94
C ALA A 932 -15.98 -3.86 -24.15
N LYS A 933 -16.03 -4.64 -25.23
CA LYS A 933 -14.96 -5.52 -25.67
C LYS A 933 -14.93 -5.59 -27.18
N GLY A 934 -13.76 -5.69 -27.77
CA GLY A 934 -13.58 -5.75 -29.22
C GLY A 934 -12.33 -5.01 -29.69
N THR A 935 -12.25 -4.74 -31.00
CA THR A 935 -11.18 -3.92 -31.58
C THR A 935 -11.34 -2.45 -31.17
N PRO A 936 -10.29 -1.63 -31.24
CA PRO A 936 -10.41 -0.19 -30.98
C PRO A 936 -11.53 0.49 -31.77
N GLU A 937 -11.72 0.10 -33.04
CA GLU A 937 -12.76 0.61 -33.93
C GLU A 937 -14.18 0.24 -33.47
N GLU A 938 -14.35 -0.90 -32.79
CA GLU A 938 -15.62 -1.33 -32.20
C GLU A 938 -15.91 -0.61 -30.90
N ILE A 939 -14.90 -0.43 -30.05
CA ILE A 939 -15.03 0.25 -28.76
C ILE A 939 -15.48 1.70 -28.94
N VAL A 940 -14.98 2.43 -29.95
CA VAL A 940 -15.39 3.80 -30.27
C VAL A 940 -16.90 3.95 -30.50
N LYS A 941 -17.57 2.91 -30.95
CA LYS A 941 -19.02 2.92 -31.17
C LYS A 941 -19.85 2.81 -29.88
N VAL A 942 -19.22 2.43 -28.78
CA VAL A 942 -19.89 2.22 -27.49
C VAL A 942 -19.90 3.53 -26.70
N LYS A 943 -21.02 4.24 -26.69
CA LYS A 943 -21.17 5.55 -26.04
C LYS A 943 -20.85 5.58 -24.53
N LYS A 944 -20.99 4.43 -23.84
CA LYS A 944 -20.71 4.31 -22.39
C LYS A 944 -19.23 4.14 -22.09
N SER A 945 -18.39 3.83 -23.08
CA SER A 945 -16.96 3.67 -22.92
C SER A 945 -16.27 5.02 -22.94
N TYR A 946 -15.72 5.43 -21.81
CA TYR A 946 -14.87 6.63 -21.75
C TYR A 946 -13.60 6.42 -22.61
N THR A 947 -12.95 5.25 -22.51
CA THR A 947 -11.81 4.90 -23.37
C THR A 947 -12.13 5.08 -24.84
N GLY A 948 -13.30 4.58 -25.29
CA GLY A 948 -13.73 4.72 -26.68
C GLY A 948 -13.91 6.17 -27.12
N GLN A 949 -14.42 7.06 -26.23
CA GLN A 949 -14.59 8.47 -26.53
C GLN A 949 -13.24 9.18 -26.78
N TYR A 950 -12.22 8.88 -25.94
CA TYR A 950 -10.89 9.51 -26.08
C TYR A 950 -10.08 8.90 -27.25
N VAL A 951 -10.11 7.58 -27.45
CA VAL A 951 -9.39 6.92 -28.53
C VAL A 951 -9.89 7.34 -29.91
N LYS A 952 -11.15 7.76 -30.04
CA LYS A 952 -11.78 8.18 -31.30
C LYS A 952 -10.93 9.21 -32.05
N LYS A 953 -10.44 10.25 -31.35
CA LYS A 953 -9.58 11.29 -31.93
C LYS A 953 -8.33 10.71 -32.61
N TYR A 954 -7.70 9.72 -32.01
CA TYR A 954 -6.46 9.10 -32.49
C TYR A 954 -6.66 8.11 -33.65
N LEU A 955 -7.88 7.60 -33.83
CA LEU A 955 -8.24 6.74 -34.98
C LEU A 955 -8.74 7.53 -36.19
N GLU A 956 -9.36 8.70 -35.99
CA GLU A 956 -9.88 9.58 -37.06
C GLU A 956 -8.76 10.39 -37.73
N GLU A 957 -7.62 10.58 -37.12
CA GLU A 957 -6.43 11.26 -37.67
C GLU A 957 -5.58 10.40 -38.63
N LYS A 958 -6.22 9.42 -39.33
CA LYS A 958 -5.58 8.59 -40.36
C LYS A 958 -5.14 9.39 -41.55
#